data_a7dbe12c368f7591b25df8e4d88317c4
#
_entry.id   a7dbe12c368f7591b25df8e4d88317c4
#
_cell.length_a   1.000
_cell.length_b   1.000
_cell.length_c   1.000
_cell.angle_alpha   90.00
_cell.angle_beta   90.00
_cell.angle_gamma   90.00
#
_symmetry.space_group_name_H-M   'P 1'
#
loop_
_entity.id
_entity.type
_entity.pdbx_description
1 polymer ?
#
loop_
_entity_poly.entity_id
_entity_poly.type
_entity_poly.pdbx_seq_one_letter_code
_entity_poly.pdbx_strand_id
1 'polypeptide(L)'
;MALDIAKIRNVAFVGHGGVGKTSLVEGLLHACGATTRLGRVDDGTTTTDFDADEIKRKISLNTAVAFCDHKGHRLNLIDTPGYGDFVADARAGLRVAGAAVVVVDAVAGVQVQTEKVWKFANDYNLPRAIVINRLDRERADFHRTLESLQKRLKGRLVPLQLPIGSEAGFSGVVDLIAMRALVSADGRAKDAEIPGDLVESAKSYREKLAEAAAETDDDLLAKYLEEGAIGEEEMLDALRRAIMSGGVVPVLCAAATRGIGVGPLLDLVVKEFPSPADQGEVEGTDPRTKAVVKRAPDSKAPFCAIVFKTISDPHVGKLSVFRVYSGTLRSDSQVYNASRDSRERVGHLGWLSGKTQKPVEALGPGEIGVVAKLKDTLTGDTLCDEGSPIVLPGISFPEPAISFAIQPKTRGDEDKISTALHRMAEEDPTLHHHYDPETKQLLVSGMGQLHVEVVVERMKRKYNVDVSLLPPRIPYKETVKGRAEVQGKYKKQTGGRGQYGDTWLRIEPLARGGGFEFVDDIFGGAIPRNFIPSVEKGVRDCMKRGILAGYPVVDLKVTLYDGSYHDVDSSDMAFQIAASMGLQKGFMDAKPCLLEPVMHVEVTVPAEGAGDVIGDLNGRRGRIVGMEPEGDVVAVRAQVPMSEMLTYESSLRSMTGGRGGYAMEFSHYEEVPSQLAEKVVAAHRAEKEKH
;
A
#
# COMPACT_ATOMS: atom_id res chain seq x y z
N MET A 1 3.74 -4.48 -37.06
CA MET A 1 4.22 -3.08 -37.24
C MET A 1 4.13 -2.39 -35.88
N ALA A 2 5.09 -1.57 -35.51
CA ALA A 2 4.98 -0.73 -34.32
C ALA A 2 3.77 0.23 -34.45
N LEU A 3 3.07 0.49 -33.36
CA LEU A 3 1.96 1.41 -33.34
C LEU A 3 2.47 2.85 -33.55
N ASP A 4 1.63 3.69 -34.16
CA ASP A 4 1.91 5.13 -34.26
C ASP A 4 1.81 5.75 -32.87
N ILE A 5 2.92 6.28 -32.37
CA ILE A 5 3.03 6.85 -31.03
C ILE A 5 2.04 7.99 -30.77
N ALA A 6 1.69 8.78 -31.80
CA ALA A 6 0.71 9.86 -31.70
C ALA A 6 -0.73 9.34 -31.48
N LYS A 7 -0.96 8.05 -31.80
CA LYS A 7 -2.27 7.39 -31.71
C LYS A 7 -2.41 6.46 -30.48
N ILE A 8 -1.49 6.50 -29.55
CA ILE A 8 -1.59 5.73 -28.31
C ILE A 8 -2.16 6.62 -27.20
N ARG A 9 -3.03 6.06 -26.38
CA ARG A 9 -3.55 6.69 -25.16
C ARG A 9 -3.44 5.71 -24.00
N ASN A 10 -2.73 6.08 -22.93
CA ASN A 10 -2.60 5.29 -21.71
C ASN A 10 -3.43 5.96 -20.61
N VAL A 11 -4.55 5.37 -20.24
CA VAL A 11 -5.53 6.00 -19.35
C VAL A 11 -5.75 5.15 -18.11
N ALA A 12 -5.49 5.72 -16.93
CA ALA A 12 -5.79 5.08 -15.65
C ALA A 12 -7.19 5.46 -15.15
N PHE A 13 -7.98 4.46 -14.79
CA PHE A 13 -9.30 4.64 -14.17
C PHE A 13 -9.14 4.50 -12.65
N VAL A 14 -9.33 5.61 -11.94
CA VAL A 14 -9.11 5.73 -10.51
C VAL A 14 -10.36 6.27 -9.79
N GLY A 15 -10.43 6.11 -8.48
CA GLY A 15 -11.55 6.58 -7.66
C GLY A 15 -11.84 5.61 -6.52
N HIS A 16 -12.83 5.91 -5.70
CA HIS A 16 -13.20 5.12 -4.53
C HIS A 16 -13.68 3.69 -4.90
N GLY A 17 -13.70 2.78 -3.92
CA GLY A 17 -14.27 1.44 -4.08
C GLY A 17 -15.77 1.50 -4.43
N GLY A 18 -16.19 0.67 -5.38
CA GLY A 18 -17.60 0.56 -5.72
C GLY A 18 -18.20 1.66 -6.60
N VAL A 19 -17.46 2.70 -7.03
CA VAL A 19 -17.98 3.79 -7.91
C VAL A 19 -18.22 3.36 -9.36
N GLY A 20 -17.79 2.16 -9.75
CA GLY A 20 -18.03 1.58 -11.08
C GLY A 20 -16.91 1.81 -12.10
N LYS A 21 -15.64 1.89 -11.66
CA LYS A 21 -14.46 1.97 -12.54
C LYS A 21 -14.40 0.80 -13.53
N THR A 22 -14.39 -0.42 -13.02
CA THR A 22 -14.38 -1.66 -13.81
C THR A 22 -15.58 -1.74 -14.76
N SER A 23 -16.78 -1.35 -14.30
CA SER A 23 -17.97 -1.29 -15.18
C SER A 23 -17.82 -0.25 -16.29
N LEU A 24 -17.15 0.87 -16.03
CA LEU A 24 -16.86 1.89 -17.05
C LEU A 24 -15.84 1.38 -18.06
N VAL A 25 -14.75 0.73 -17.60
CA VAL A 25 -13.77 0.09 -18.49
C VAL A 25 -14.42 -0.98 -19.37
N GLU A 26 -15.29 -1.84 -18.80
CA GLU A 26 -16.06 -2.81 -19.58
C GLU A 26 -16.99 -2.14 -20.61
N GLY A 27 -17.64 -1.04 -20.25
CA GLY A 27 -18.44 -0.24 -21.17
C GLY A 27 -17.64 0.28 -22.36
N LEU A 28 -16.42 0.79 -22.11
CA LEU A 28 -15.49 1.27 -23.14
C LEU A 28 -15.04 0.13 -24.05
N LEU A 29 -14.62 -1.03 -23.50
CA LEU A 29 -14.23 -2.20 -24.26
C LEU A 29 -15.38 -2.72 -25.15
N HIS A 30 -16.59 -2.73 -24.63
CA HIS A 30 -17.77 -3.17 -25.37
C HIS A 30 -18.13 -2.18 -26.50
N ALA A 31 -18.11 -0.87 -26.20
CA ALA A 31 -18.40 0.16 -27.19
C ALA A 31 -17.40 0.19 -28.37
N CYS A 32 -16.13 -0.17 -28.10
CA CYS A 32 -15.09 -0.33 -29.13
C CYS A 32 -15.15 -1.69 -29.86
N GLY A 33 -16.04 -2.60 -29.45
CA GLY A 33 -16.12 -3.96 -30.02
C GLY A 33 -14.98 -4.89 -29.61
N ALA A 34 -14.20 -4.53 -28.57
CA ALA A 34 -13.15 -5.38 -28.03
C ALA A 34 -13.74 -6.58 -27.27
N THR A 35 -14.95 -6.46 -26.74
CA THR A 35 -15.76 -7.54 -26.15
C THR A 35 -17.09 -7.69 -26.89
N THR A 36 -17.58 -8.92 -27.00
CA THR A 36 -18.85 -9.24 -27.67
C THR A 36 -20.07 -9.01 -26.79
N ARG A 37 -19.87 -8.91 -25.48
CA ARG A 37 -20.90 -8.64 -24.46
C ARG A 37 -20.36 -7.69 -23.40
N LEU A 38 -21.26 -6.94 -22.79
CA LEU A 38 -20.93 -6.09 -21.65
C LEU A 38 -20.72 -6.98 -20.42
N GLY A 39 -19.49 -7.04 -19.89
CA GLY A 39 -19.17 -7.77 -18.67
C GLY A 39 -19.76 -7.08 -17.43
N ARG A 40 -20.04 -7.86 -16.39
CA ARG A 40 -20.60 -7.38 -15.13
C ARG A 40 -19.80 -7.90 -13.94
N VAL A 41 -19.47 -7.02 -13.01
CA VAL A 41 -18.73 -7.36 -11.78
C VAL A 41 -19.52 -8.36 -10.93
N ASP A 42 -20.84 -8.15 -10.80
CA ASP A 42 -21.71 -9.02 -10.02
C ASP A 42 -21.75 -10.46 -10.53
N ASP A 43 -21.57 -10.64 -11.83
CA ASP A 43 -21.61 -11.94 -12.51
C ASP A 43 -20.18 -12.53 -12.69
N GLY A 44 -19.12 -11.80 -12.28
CA GLY A 44 -17.73 -12.23 -12.46
C GLY A 44 -17.31 -12.39 -13.93
N THR A 45 -17.87 -11.59 -14.84
CA THR A 45 -17.70 -11.72 -16.29
C THR A 45 -16.91 -10.57 -16.91
N THR A 46 -16.32 -9.69 -16.10
CA THR A 46 -15.50 -8.57 -16.55
C THR A 46 -14.13 -9.01 -17.06
N THR A 47 -13.56 -8.23 -17.93
CA THR A 47 -12.24 -8.47 -18.52
C THR A 47 -11.12 -8.20 -17.51
N THR A 48 -11.28 -7.19 -16.66
CA THR A 48 -10.24 -6.69 -15.76
C THR A 48 -10.25 -7.33 -14.37
N ASP A 49 -11.43 -7.65 -13.81
CA ASP A 49 -11.56 -8.42 -12.56
C ASP A 49 -11.63 -9.93 -12.88
N PHE A 50 -10.50 -10.55 -13.16
CA PHE A 50 -10.43 -11.94 -13.60
C PHE A 50 -9.83 -12.89 -12.55
N ASP A 51 -9.23 -12.38 -11.48
CA ASP A 51 -8.71 -13.20 -10.38
C ASP A 51 -9.88 -13.80 -9.58
N ALA A 52 -9.73 -15.05 -9.15
CA ALA A 52 -10.77 -15.74 -8.39
C ALA A 52 -11.18 -15.01 -7.11
N ASP A 53 -10.25 -14.31 -6.46
CA ASP A 53 -10.53 -13.54 -5.25
C ASP A 53 -11.32 -12.26 -5.56
N GLU A 54 -11.08 -11.62 -6.72
CA GLU A 54 -11.85 -10.48 -7.21
C GLU A 54 -13.28 -10.88 -7.53
N ILE A 55 -13.44 -11.98 -8.28
CA ILE A 55 -14.75 -12.54 -8.65
C ILE A 55 -15.55 -12.93 -7.40
N LYS A 56 -14.91 -13.63 -6.45
CA LYS A 56 -15.55 -14.07 -5.19
C LYS A 56 -16.01 -12.89 -4.34
N ARG A 57 -15.19 -11.83 -4.25
CA ARG A 57 -15.43 -10.67 -3.40
C ARG A 57 -16.20 -9.56 -4.13
N LYS A 58 -16.31 -9.62 -5.45
CA LYS A 58 -16.94 -8.61 -6.33
C LYS A 58 -16.27 -7.22 -6.19
N ILE A 59 -14.97 -7.22 -6.00
CA ILE A 59 -14.13 -6.02 -5.90
C ILE A 59 -12.80 -6.23 -6.62
N SER A 60 -12.29 -5.17 -7.23
CA SER A 60 -10.95 -5.16 -7.81
C SER A 60 -9.89 -5.12 -6.70
N LEU A 61 -8.94 -6.04 -6.74
CA LEU A 61 -7.82 -6.17 -5.81
C LEU A 61 -6.49 -5.80 -6.46
N ASN A 62 -6.40 -5.90 -7.78
CA ASN A 62 -5.18 -5.66 -8.55
C ASN A 62 -5.44 -4.62 -9.62
N THR A 63 -4.38 -3.91 -10.03
CA THR A 63 -4.40 -3.17 -11.29
C THR A 63 -4.39 -4.14 -12.45
N ALA A 64 -5.32 -3.98 -13.38
CA ALA A 64 -5.41 -4.75 -14.61
C ALA A 64 -5.31 -3.82 -15.82
N VAL A 65 -4.82 -4.37 -16.93
CA VAL A 65 -4.72 -3.65 -18.20
C VAL A 65 -5.58 -4.34 -19.25
N ALA A 66 -6.33 -3.55 -19.98
CA ALA A 66 -7.02 -3.98 -21.19
C ALA A 66 -6.79 -2.95 -22.30
N PHE A 67 -7.03 -3.30 -23.53
CA PHE A 67 -6.90 -2.35 -24.63
C PHE A 67 -8.03 -2.50 -25.66
N CYS A 68 -8.32 -1.40 -26.32
CA CYS A 68 -9.21 -1.36 -27.46
C CYS A 68 -8.70 -0.36 -28.50
N ASP A 69 -9.23 -0.47 -29.72
CA ASP A 69 -8.95 0.47 -30.80
C ASP A 69 -10.22 1.31 -31.07
N HIS A 70 -10.09 2.64 -31.07
CA HIS A 70 -11.19 3.57 -31.36
C HIS A 70 -10.72 4.68 -32.29
N LYS A 71 -11.43 4.88 -33.39
CA LYS A 71 -11.13 5.92 -34.42
C LYS A 71 -9.65 5.94 -34.84
N GLY A 72 -9.06 4.74 -35.01
CA GLY A 72 -7.65 4.56 -35.39
C GLY A 72 -6.63 4.82 -34.29
N HIS A 73 -7.05 4.96 -33.05
CA HIS A 73 -6.19 5.09 -31.86
C HIS A 73 -6.21 3.82 -31.02
N ARG A 74 -5.06 3.44 -30.47
CA ARG A 74 -4.93 2.40 -29.46
C ARG A 74 -5.13 3.01 -28.08
N LEU A 75 -6.14 2.56 -27.35
CA LEU A 75 -6.43 2.96 -25.98
C LEU A 75 -6.02 1.83 -25.02
N ASN A 76 -5.01 2.06 -24.20
CA ASN A 76 -4.64 1.18 -23.09
C ASN A 76 -5.38 1.66 -21.85
N LEU A 77 -6.28 0.84 -21.35
CA LEU A 77 -7.14 1.12 -20.21
C LEU A 77 -6.54 0.42 -18.99
N ILE A 78 -6.12 1.21 -18.00
CA ILE A 78 -5.52 0.73 -16.76
C ILE A 78 -6.60 0.83 -15.68
N ASP A 79 -7.26 -0.29 -15.39
CA ASP A 79 -8.27 -0.38 -14.33
C ASP A 79 -7.59 -0.60 -12.99
N THR A 80 -7.92 0.24 -11.99
CA THR A 80 -7.24 0.22 -10.70
C THR A 80 -8.20 -0.12 -9.55
N PRO A 81 -7.72 -0.79 -8.49
CA PRO A 81 -8.53 -1.02 -7.30
C PRO A 81 -8.88 0.31 -6.61
N GLY A 82 -10.05 0.34 -5.94
CA GLY A 82 -10.55 1.55 -5.28
C GLY A 82 -10.58 1.49 -3.75
N TYR A 83 -10.18 0.37 -3.15
CA TYR A 83 -10.09 0.23 -1.70
C TYR A 83 -8.72 0.66 -1.19
N GLY A 84 -8.68 1.29 -0.02
CA GLY A 84 -7.45 1.82 0.57
C GLY A 84 -6.36 0.78 0.81
N ASP A 85 -6.77 -0.45 1.06
CA ASP A 85 -5.91 -1.60 1.28
C ASP A 85 -5.09 -1.98 0.03
N PHE A 86 -5.50 -1.52 -1.17
CA PHE A 86 -4.85 -1.78 -2.46
C PHE A 86 -4.45 -0.49 -3.20
N VAL A 87 -4.32 0.61 -2.47
CA VAL A 87 -4.02 1.94 -3.04
C VAL A 87 -2.65 2.00 -3.73
N ALA A 88 -1.73 1.16 -3.33
CA ALA A 88 -0.41 1.02 -3.95
C ALA A 88 -0.50 0.63 -5.44
N ASP A 89 -1.39 -0.29 -5.77
CA ASP A 89 -1.69 -0.71 -7.13
C ASP A 89 -2.25 0.45 -7.98
N ALA A 90 -3.14 1.28 -7.40
CA ALA A 90 -3.65 2.47 -8.08
C ALA A 90 -2.52 3.49 -8.34
N ARG A 91 -1.59 3.65 -7.41
CA ARG A 91 -0.41 4.52 -7.58
C ARG A 91 0.52 4.02 -8.68
N ALA A 92 0.74 2.70 -8.77
CA ALA A 92 1.51 2.09 -9.83
C ALA A 92 0.88 2.29 -11.22
N GLY A 93 -0.44 2.13 -11.32
CA GLY A 93 -1.20 2.39 -12.55
C GLY A 93 -1.11 3.85 -13.00
N LEU A 94 -1.25 4.80 -12.08
CA LEU A 94 -1.11 6.24 -12.36
C LEU A 94 0.31 6.60 -12.83
N ARG A 95 1.36 5.98 -12.24
CA ARG A 95 2.76 6.23 -12.62
C ARG A 95 3.04 5.99 -14.11
N VAL A 96 2.34 5.06 -14.71
CA VAL A 96 2.54 4.67 -16.11
C VAL A 96 1.42 5.16 -17.04
N ALA A 97 0.45 5.88 -16.50
CA ALA A 97 -0.60 6.50 -17.32
C ALA A 97 -0.09 7.76 -18.05
N GLY A 98 -0.76 8.11 -19.12
CA GLY A 98 -0.63 9.42 -19.80
C GLY A 98 -1.67 10.41 -19.30
N ALA A 99 -2.81 9.91 -18.84
CA ALA A 99 -3.89 10.69 -18.24
C ALA A 99 -4.71 9.82 -17.28
N ALA A 100 -5.53 10.45 -16.44
CA ALA A 100 -6.39 9.77 -15.48
C ALA A 100 -7.88 10.09 -15.70
N VAL A 101 -8.74 9.10 -15.56
CA VAL A 101 -10.19 9.26 -15.41
C VAL A 101 -10.55 8.99 -13.95
N VAL A 102 -10.96 10.05 -13.26
CA VAL A 102 -11.41 9.96 -11.86
C VAL A 102 -12.90 9.69 -11.83
N VAL A 103 -13.29 8.48 -11.45
CA VAL A 103 -14.69 8.06 -11.41
C VAL A 103 -15.28 8.36 -10.03
N VAL A 104 -16.41 9.07 -10.03
CA VAL A 104 -17.11 9.50 -8.80
C VAL A 104 -18.57 9.02 -8.86
N ASP A 105 -19.10 8.58 -7.73
CA ASP A 105 -20.48 8.12 -7.61
C ASP A 105 -21.42 9.30 -7.47
N ALA A 106 -22.48 9.37 -8.30
CA ALA A 106 -23.46 10.46 -8.30
C ALA A 106 -24.29 10.57 -7.02
N VAL A 107 -24.32 9.53 -6.18
CA VAL A 107 -25.02 9.51 -4.89
C VAL A 107 -24.08 9.91 -3.75
N ALA A 108 -22.90 9.28 -3.69
CA ALA A 108 -21.96 9.45 -2.59
C ALA A 108 -21.04 10.68 -2.74
N GLY A 109 -20.87 11.21 -3.94
CA GLY A 109 -19.96 12.34 -4.20
C GLY A 109 -18.50 11.99 -3.98
N VAL A 110 -17.71 12.97 -3.54
CA VAL A 110 -16.29 12.80 -3.24
C VAL A 110 -16.10 11.97 -1.98
N GLN A 111 -15.33 10.89 -2.11
CA GLN A 111 -15.00 9.97 -1.02
C GLN A 111 -13.48 9.95 -0.79
N VAL A 112 -13.04 9.35 0.31
CA VAL A 112 -11.63 9.38 0.75
C VAL A 112 -10.65 8.91 -0.31
N GLN A 113 -10.92 7.78 -0.97
CA GLN A 113 -9.98 7.30 -2.00
C GLN A 113 -9.99 8.20 -3.25
N THR A 114 -11.08 8.93 -3.50
CA THR A 114 -11.11 9.97 -4.55
C THR A 114 -10.07 11.05 -4.28
N GLU A 115 -10.00 11.55 -3.04
CA GLU A 115 -9.01 12.56 -2.62
C GLU A 115 -7.57 12.02 -2.70
N LYS A 116 -7.35 10.78 -2.26
CA LYS A 116 -6.02 10.15 -2.31
C LYS A 116 -5.50 9.98 -3.75
N VAL A 117 -6.32 9.43 -4.63
CA VAL A 117 -5.91 9.23 -6.03
C VAL A 117 -5.79 10.56 -6.78
N TRP A 118 -6.56 11.58 -6.40
CA TRP A 118 -6.41 12.94 -6.89
C TRP A 118 -5.03 13.52 -6.54
N LYS A 119 -4.58 13.32 -5.29
CA LYS A 119 -3.23 13.72 -4.85
C LYS A 119 -2.16 12.98 -5.65
N PHE A 120 -2.29 11.66 -5.85
CA PHE A 120 -1.33 10.90 -6.66
C PHE A 120 -1.27 11.37 -8.11
N ALA A 121 -2.42 11.73 -8.69
CA ALA A 121 -2.45 12.31 -10.04
C ALA A 121 -1.76 13.70 -10.09
N ASN A 122 -1.83 14.49 -9.00
CA ASN A 122 -1.04 15.72 -8.86
C ASN A 122 0.47 15.43 -8.74
N ASP A 123 0.86 14.44 -7.92
CA ASP A 123 2.26 14.05 -7.73
C ASP A 123 2.94 13.69 -9.08
N TYR A 124 2.17 13.15 -10.02
CA TYR A 124 2.64 12.78 -11.37
C TYR A 124 2.28 13.81 -12.46
N ASN A 125 1.73 14.95 -12.09
CA ASN A 125 1.30 16.01 -13.02
C ASN A 125 0.41 15.48 -14.18
N LEU A 126 -0.48 14.53 -13.88
CA LEU A 126 -1.31 13.90 -14.91
C LEU A 126 -2.50 14.76 -15.31
N PRO A 127 -2.69 15.00 -16.62
CA PRO A 127 -3.96 15.44 -17.17
C PRO A 127 -5.09 14.50 -16.74
N ARG A 128 -6.26 15.04 -16.46
CA ARG A 128 -7.35 14.21 -15.95
C ARG A 128 -8.73 14.69 -16.34
N ALA A 129 -9.69 13.78 -16.32
CA ALA A 129 -11.11 14.06 -16.42
C ALA A 129 -11.85 13.42 -15.23
N ILE A 130 -13.01 13.97 -14.89
CA ILE A 130 -13.91 13.38 -13.89
C ILE A 130 -15.11 12.79 -14.64
N VAL A 131 -15.51 11.58 -14.24
CA VAL A 131 -16.77 10.97 -14.69
C VAL A 131 -17.68 10.80 -13.48
N ILE A 132 -18.76 11.55 -13.43
CA ILE A 132 -19.86 11.36 -12.49
C ILE A 132 -20.69 10.17 -13.01
N ASN A 133 -20.47 9.01 -12.38
CA ASN A 133 -21.05 7.73 -12.80
C ASN A 133 -22.27 7.37 -11.92
N ARG A 134 -23.08 6.43 -12.41
CA ARG A 134 -24.28 5.95 -11.71
C ARG A 134 -25.39 7.00 -11.59
N LEU A 135 -25.50 7.89 -12.57
CA LEU A 135 -26.57 8.87 -12.64
C LEU A 135 -27.97 8.23 -12.78
N ASP A 136 -28.03 6.94 -13.10
CA ASP A 136 -29.24 6.11 -13.17
C ASP A 136 -29.69 5.54 -11.82
N ARG A 137 -28.96 5.78 -10.73
CA ARG A 137 -29.32 5.29 -9.39
C ARG A 137 -30.28 6.22 -8.66
N GLU A 138 -31.06 5.65 -7.77
CA GLU A 138 -31.90 6.40 -6.82
C GLU A 138 -31.04 7.37 -6.00
N ARG A 139 -31.50 8.60 -5.82
CA ARG A 139 -30.82 9.72 -5.14
C ARG A 139 -29.57 10.23 -5.88
N ALA A 140 -29.32 9.83 -7.10
CA ALA A 140 -28.25 10.40 -7.90
C ALA A 140 -28.55 11.87 -8.24
N ASP A 141 -27.57 12.74 -7.99
CA ASP A 141 -27.72 14.18 -8.25
C ASP A 141 -26.41 14.74 -8.80
N PHE A 142 -26.46 15.17 -10.05
CA PHE A 142 -25.31 15.74 -10.75
C PHE A 142 -24.83 17.05 -10.12
N HIS A 143 -25.74 17.98 -9.82
CA HIS A 143 -25.40 19.32 -9.34
C HIS A 143 -24.79 19.26 -7.93
N ARG A 144 -25.40 18.51 -7.03
CA ARG A 144 -24.87 18.26 -5.69
C ARG A 144 -23.49 17.62 -5.74
N THR A 145 -23.31 16.65 -6.62
CA THR A 145 -22.01 15.98 -6.81
C THR A 145 -20.97 16.92 -7.35
N LEU A 146 -21.31 17.76 -8.35
CA LEU A 146 -20.42 18.77 -8.90
C LEU A 146 -19.98 19.79 -7.84
N GLU A 147 -20.92 20.28 -7.01
CA GLU A 147 -20.58 21.16 -5.89
C GLU A 147 -19.64 20.51 -4.88
N SER A 148 -19.86 19.23 -4.56
CA SER A 148 -18.96 18.44 -3.70
C SER A 148 -17.55 18.33 -4.29
N LEU A 149 -17.46 18.11 -5.60
CA LEU A 149 -16.19 18.07 -6.33
C LEU A 149 -15.45 19.42 -6.23
N GLN A 150 -16.15 20.53 -6.53
CA GLN A 150 -15.58 21.89 -6.51
C GLN A 150 -15.12 22.32 -5.11
N LYS A 151 -15.78 21.86 -4.05
CA LYS A 151 -15.41 22.16 -2.66
C LYS A 151 -14.20 21.38 -2.15
N ARG A 152 -14.03 20.13 -2.62
CA ARG A 152 -13.06 19.18 -2.03
C ARG A 152 -11.84 18.91 -2.90
N LEU A 153 -11.94 19.10 -4.21
CA LEU A 153 -10.83 18.86 -5.14
C LEU A 153 -10.28 20.18 -5.64
N LYS A 154 -8.97 20.37 -5.52
CA LYS A 154 -8.28 21.55 -6.03
C LYS A 154 -8.18 21.47 -7.55
N GLY A 155 -8.56 22.52 -8.26
CA GLY A 155 -8.50 22.63 -9.72
C GLY A 155 -9.75 23.28 -10.31
N ARG A 156 -9.67 23.67 -11.58
CA ARG A 156 -10.80 24.26 -12.32
C ARG A 156 -11.62 23.14 -12.95
N LEU A 157 -12.71 22.76 -12.29
CA LEU A 157 -13.61 21.69 -12.75
C LEU A 157 -14.69 22.28 -13.65
N VAL A 158 -14.74 21.84 -14.91
CA VAL A 158 -15.63 22.39 -15.91
C VAL A 158 -16.50 21.29 -16.53
N PRO A 159 -17.82 21.32 -16.36
CA PRO A 159 -18.72 20.38 -17.03
C PRO A 159 -18.64 20.53 -18.55
N LEU A 160 -18.42 19.41 -19.24
CA LEU A 160 -18.57 19.31 -20.70
C LEU A 160 -19.94 18.76 -21.09
N GLN A 161 -20.67 18.23 -20.11
CA GLN A 161 -21.96 17.58 -20.33
C GLN A 161 -22.93 17.89 -19.20
N LEU A 162 -24.22 17.93 -19.53
CA LEU A 162 -25.32 17.90 -18.56
C LEU A 162 -26.13 16.62 -18.74
N PRO A 163 -26.66 16.04 -17.65
CA PRO A 163 -27.49 14.85 -17.75
C PRO A 163 -28.88 15.17 -18.33
N ILE A 164 -29.40 14.26 -19.14
CA ILE A 164 -30.80 14.29 -19.62
C ILE A 164 -31.59 13.32 -18.74
N GLY A 165 -32.47 13.88 -17.93
CA GLY A 165 -33.18 13.12 -16.90
C GLY A 165 -32.36 12.81 -15.68
N SER A 166 -32.95 12.13 -14.72
CA SER A 166 -32.29 11.73 -13.44
C SER A 166 -32.73 10.34 -13.04
N GLU A 167 -31.93 9.68 -12.24
CA GLU A 167 -32.20 8.34 -11.69
C GLU A 167 -32.59 7.34 -12.79
N ALA A 168 -33.68 6.58 -12.62
CA ALA A 168 -34.15 5.63 -13.62
C ALA A 168 -34.48 6.28 -14.97
N GLY A 169 -34.80 7.58 -14.97
CA GLY A 169 -35.07 8.41 -16.14
C GLY A 169 -33.83 8.97 -16.84
N PHE A 170 -32.62 8.75 -16.32
CA PHE A 170 -31.38 9.17 -16.98
C PHE A 170 -31.22 8.45 -18.32
N SER A 171 -31.32 9.20 -19.43
CA SER A 171 -31.41 8.63 -20.78
C SER A 171 -30.31 9.09 -21.73
N GLY A 172 -29.52 10.10 -21.36
CA GLY A 172 -28.51 10.67 -22.24
C GLY A 172 -27.81 11.87 -21.64
N VAL A 173 -27.03 12.57 -22.43
CA VAL A 173 -26.29 13.76 -22.05
C VAL A 173 -26.45 14.87 -23.05
N VAL A 174 -26.42 16.12 -22.63
CA VAL A 174 -26.25 17.30 -23.49
C VAL A 174 -24.75 17.55 -23.63
N ASP A 175 -24.23 17.52 -24.82
CA ASP A 175 -22.88 17.93 -25.19
C ASP A 175 -22.83 19.46 -25.25
N LEU A 176 -22.12 20.11 -24.34
CA LEU A 176 -22.02 21.57 -24.23
C LEU A 176 -21.08 22.18 -25.26
N ILE A 177 -20.21 21.39 -25.88
CA ILE A 177 -19.31 21.85 -26.93
C ILE A 177 -20.12 21.95 -28.24
N ALA A 178 -20.74 20.87 -28.67
CA ALA A 178 -21.48 20.80 -29.90
C ALA A 178 -22.93 21.31 -29.79
N MET A 179 -23.40 21.63 -28.57
CA MET A 179 -24.76 22.07 -28.26
C MET A 179 -25.83 21.15 -28.85
N ARG A 180 -25.73 19.87 -28.61
CA ARG A 180 -26.67 18.83 -29.02
C ARG A 180 -26.89 17.80 -27.90
N ALA A 181 -28.00 17.10 -27.96
CA ALA A 181 -28.27 15.99 -27.10
C ALA A 181 -27.73 14.68 -27.70
N LEU A 182 -27.18 13.82 -26.85
CA LEU A 182 -26.75 12.45 -27.15
C LEU A 182 -27.58 11.49 -26.29
N VAL A 183 -28.62 10.93 -26.89
CA VAL A 183 -29.54 10.00 -26.20
C VAL A 183 -29.12 8.56 -26.46
N SER A 184 -29.11 7.74 -25.42
CA SER A 184 -28.79 6.31 -25.55
C SER A 184 -29.99 5.55 -26.11
N ALA A 185 -29.80 4.93 -27.28
CA ALA A 185 -30.72 3.97 -27.85
C ALA A 185 -29.98 2.66 -28.15
N ASP A 186 -30.42 1.56 -27.55
CA ASP A 186 -29.81 0.22 -27.69
C ASP A 186 -28.30 0.22 -27.40
N GLY A 187 -27.88 0.97 -26.36
CA GLY A 187 -26.48 1.10 -25.95
C GLY A 187 -25.58 1.94 -26.88
N ARG A 188 -26.16 2.62 -27.88
CA ARG A 188 -25.47 3.56 -28.77
C ARG A 188 -25.99 4.97 -28.58
N ALA A 189 -25.10 5.94 -28.62
CA ALA A 189 -25.48 7.35 -28.59
C ALA A 189 -26.07 7.75 -29.98
N LYS A 190 -27.22 8.41 -29.96
CA LYS A 190 -27.84 9.03 -31.14
C LYS A 190 -28.01 10.51 -30.90
N ASP A 191 -27.74 11.30 -31.93
CA ASP A 191 -27.96 12.75 -31.91
C ASP A 191 -29.44 13.05 -31.79
N ALA A 192 -29.77 14.03 -30.96
CA ALA A 192 -31.12 14.53 -30.74
C ALA A 192 -31.08 16.04 -30.42
N GLU A 193 -32.23 16.68 -30.46
CA GLU A 193 -32.38 18.07 -30.00
C GLU A 193 -32.30 18.13 -28.45
N ILE A 194 -31.75 19.23 -27.95
CA ILE A 194 -31.69 19.49 -26.52
C ILE A 194 -33.12 19.61 -25.96
N PRO A 195 -33.51 18.87 -24.91
CA PRO A 195 -34.81 19.02 -24.26
C PRO A 195 -35.06 20.50 -23.86
N GLY A 196 -36.29 20.98 -24.09
CA GLY A 196 -36.62 22.38 -23.89
C GLY A 196 -36.33 22.93 -22.49
N ASP A 197 -36.49 22.09 -21.48
CA ASP A 197 -36.18 22.41 -20.06
C ASP A 197 -34.68 22.53 -19.77
N LEU A 198 -33.79 21.98 -20.61
CA LEU A 198 -32.35 22.05 -20.45
C LEU A 198 -31.67 23.12 -21.32
N VAL A 199 -32.37 23.75 -22.28
CA VAL A 199 -31.77 24.71 -23.23
C VAL A 199 -31.08 25.87 -22.50
N GLU A 200 -31.77 26.51 -21.56
CA GLU A 200 -31.20 27.68 -20.82
C GLU A 200 -30.05 27.27 -19.93
N SER A 201 -30.14 26.13 -19.25
CA SER A 201 -29.03 25.59 -18.49
C SER A 201 -27.83 25.27 -19.38
N ALA A 202 -28.05 24.63 -20.53
CA ALA A 202 -26.98 24.31 -21.48
C ALA A 202 -26.26 25.56 -21.98
N LYS A 203 -26.99 26.64 -22.31
CA LYS A 203 -26.39 27.93 -22.68
C LYS A 203 -25.52 28.51 -21.58
N SER A 204 -26.04 28.55 -20.33
CA SER A 204 -25.30 29.09 -19.18
C SER A 204 -24.04 28.32 -18.89
N TYR A 205 -24.08 26.97 -18.97
CA TYR A 205 -22.88 26.15 -18.79
C TYR A 205 -21.90 26.26 -19.97
N ARG A 206 -22.38 26.44 -21.19
CA ARG A 206 -21.52 26.70 -22.34
C ARG A 206 -20.80 28.04 -22.25
N GLU A 207 -21.46 29.10 -21.77
CA GLU A 207 -20.82 30.40 -21.51
C GLU A 207 -19.66 30.24 -20.50
N LYS A 208 -19.88 29.55 -19.36
CA LYS A 208 -18.84 29.24 -18.40
C LYS A 208 -17.71 28.39 -18.98
N LEU A 209 -18.03 27.46 -19.89
CA LEU A 209 -17.04 26.65 -20.58
C LEU A 209 -16.18 27.50 -21.55
N ALA A 210 -16.81 28.42 -22.29
CA ALA A 210 -16.11 29.34 -23.19
C ALA A 210 -15.21 30.32 -22.42
N GLU A 211 -15.67 30.85 -21.28
CA GLU A 211 -14.89 31.68 -20.37
C GLU A 211 -13.70 30.89 -19.83
N ALA A 212 -13.93 29.63 -19.38
CA ALA A 212 -12.87 28.76 -18.89
C ALA A 212 -11.81 28.44 -19.96
N ALA A 213 -12.21 28.28 -21.21
CA ALA A 213 -11.30 28.09 -22.33
C ALA A 213 -10.54 29.38 -22.67
N ALA A 214 -11.23 30.51 -22.72
CA ALA A 214 -10.61 31.80 -23.02
C ALA A 214 -9.52 32.21 -22.03
N GLU A 215 -9.75 32.03 -20.74
CA GLU A 215 -8.78 32.38 -19.70
C GLU A 215 -7.44 31.60 -19.76
N THR A 216 -7.34 30.57 -20.60
CA THR A 216 -6.11 29.80 -20.77
C THR A 216 -5.13 30.37 -21.80
N ASP A 217 -5.54 31.42 -22.53
CA ASP A 217 -4.79 32.03 -23.63
C ASP A 217 -5.13 33.52 -23.68
N ASP A 218 -4.15 34.41 -23.50
CA ASP A 218 -4.37 35.86 -23.43
C ASP A 218 -4.99 36.45 -24.67
N ASP A 219 -4.64 35.94 -25.86
CA ASP A 219 -5.19 36.42 -27.15
C ASP A 219 -6.66 35.99 -27.28
N LEU A 220 -6.96 34.76 -26.86
CA LEU A 220 -8.31 34.23 -26.86
C LEU A 220 -9.20 34.91 -25.82
N LEU A 221 -8.66 35.28 -24.67
CA LEU A 221 -9.36 36.07 -23.67
C LEU A 221 -9.69 37.48 -24.17
N ALA A 222 -8.74 38.16 -24.81
CA ALA A 222 -8.99 39.47 -25.42
C ALA A 222 -10.11 39.40 -26.45
N LYS A 223 -10.07 38.41 -27.33
CA LYS A 223 -11.13 38.19 -28.35
C LYS A 223 -12.49 37.92 -27.70
N TYR A 224 -12.53 37.06 -26.66
CA TYR A 224 -13.77 36.75 -25.93
C TYR A 224 -14.39 38.01 -25.29
N LEU A 225 -13.54 38.88 -24.70
CA LEU A 225 -13.99 40.14 -24.09
C LEU A 225 -14.48 41.15 -25.11
N GLU A 226 -13.91 41.18 -26.34
CA GLU A 226 -14.32 42.09 -27.42
C GLU A 226 -15.56 41.61 -28.18
N GLU A 227 -15.62 40.33 -28.52
CA GLU A 227 -16.65 39.73 -29.37
C GLU A 227 -17.80 39.06 -28.58
N GLY A 228 -17.58 38.77 -27.30
CA GLY A 228 -18.56 38.07 -26.42
C GLY A 228 -18.70 36.56 -26.73
N ALA A 229 -17.93 36.02 -27.70
CA ALA A 229 -17.97 34.62 -28.08
C ALA A 229 -16.64 34.18 -28.71
N ILE A 230 -16.36 32.88 -28.64
CA ILE A 230 -15.24 32.23 -29.35
C ILE A 230 -15.78 31.10 -30.22
N GLY A 231 -15.10 30.85 -31.33
CA GLY A 231 -15.43 29.80 -32.27
C GLY A 231 -15.30 28.40 -31.64
N GLU A 232 -16.06 27.43 -32.17
CA GLU A 232 -16.02 26.05 -31.64
C GLU A 232 -14.61 25.42 -31.73
N GLU A 233 -13.93 25.60 -32.88
CA GLU A 233 -12.57 25.07 -33.09
C GLU A 233 -11.56 25.72 -32.15
N GLU A 234 -11.62 27.05 -31.96
CA GLU A 234 -10.75 27.78 -31.04
C GLU A 234 -10.99 27.34 -29.58
N MET A 235 -12.25 27.14 -29.22
CA MET A 235 -12.62 26.64 -27.90
C MET A 235 -12.08 25.22 -27.66
N LEU A 236 -12.20 24.32 -28.64
CA LEU A 236 -11.66 22.95 -28.54
C LEU A 236 -10.15 22.95 -28.40
N ASP A 237 -9.42 23.74 -29.20
CA ASP A 237 -7.96 23.84 -29.14
C ASP A 237 -7.49 24.42 -27.80
N ALA A 238 -8.18 25.44 -27.29
CA ALA A 238 -7.87 26.00 -25.96
C ALA A 238 -8.15 25.00 -24.83
N LEU A 239 -9.29 24.32 -24.87
CA LEU A 239 -9.62 23.28 -23.90
C LEU A 239 -8.61 22.14 -23.94
N ARG A 240 -8.18 21.69 -25.12
CA ARG A 240 -7.15 20.66 -25.25
C ARG A 240 -5.86 21.08 -24.56
N ARG A 241 -5.35 22.29 -24.85
CA ARG A 241 -4.14 22.82 -24.19
C ARG A 241 -4.32 22.90 -22.67
N ALA A 242 -5.49 23.39 -22.21
CA ALA A 242 -5.82 23.53 -20.80
C ALA A 242 -5.93 22.17 -20.07
N ILE A 243 -6.52 21.15 -20.70
CA ILE A 243 -6.62 19.80 -20.16
C ILE A 243 -5.21 19.17 -20.09
N MET A 244 -4.42 19.29 -21.15
CA MET A 244 -3.06 18.74 -21.20
C MET A 244 -2.12 19.38 -20.18
N SER A 245 -2.26 20.66 -19.89
CA SER A 245 -1.49 21.35 -18.83
C SER A 245 -2.04 21.13 -17.42
N GLY A 246 -3.22 20.50 -17.28
CA GLY A 246 -3.90 20.35 -15.99
C GLY A 246 -4.61 21.61 -15.49
N GLY A 247 -4.67 22.68 -16.31
CA GLY A 247 -5.34 23.94 -15.98
C GLY A 247 -6.86 23.82 -15.89
N VAL A 248 -7.45 22.93 -16.69
CA VAL A 248 -8.87 22.60 -16.68
C VAL A 248 -9.07 21.11 -16.53
N VAL A 249 -10.06 20.73 -15.74
CA VAL A 249 -10.47 19.34 -15.56
C VAL A 249 -11.90 19.16 -16.05
N PRO A 250 -12.13 18.47 -17.17
CA PRO A 250 -13.45 18.23 -17.71
C PRO A 250 -14.26 17.27 -16.82
N VAL A 251 -15.55 17.56 -16.67
CA VAL A 251 -16.52 16.72 -15.94
C VAL A 251 -17.56 16.18 -16.92
N LEU A 252 -17.71 14.85 -16.91
CA LEU A 252 -18.62 14.09 -17.78
C LEU A 252 -19.67 13.33 -16.95
N CYS A 253 -20.72 12.91 -17.63
CA CYS A 253 -21.85 12.16 -17.07
C CYS A 253 -21.87 10.73 -17.60
N ALA A 254 -22.11 9.74 -16.71
CA ALA A 254 -22.23 8.36 -17.14
C ALA A 254 -23.21 7.50 -16.30
N ALA A 255 -23.73 6.45 -16.95
CA ALA A 255 -24.27 5.26 -16.33
C ALA A 255 -23.64 4.04 -17.04
N ALA A 256 -22.47 3.64 -16.56
CA ALA A 256 -21.61 2.67 -17.24
C ALA A 256 -22.31 1.33 -17.54
N THR A 257 -23.12 0.80 -16.61
CA THR A 257 -23.87 -0.44 -16.76
C THR A 257 -25.00 -0.39 -17.80
N ARG A 258 -25.39 0.85 -18.21
CA ARG A 258 -26.37 1.11 -19.26
C ARG A 258 -25.73 1.60 -20.56
N GLY A 259 -24.40 1.73 -20.60
CA GLY A 259 -23.66 2.26 -21.76
C GLY A 259 -23.86 3.75 -22.03
N ILE A 260 -24.48 4.51 -21.10
CA ILE A 260 -24.73 5.95 -21.25
C ILE A 260 -23.46 6.71 -20.88
N GLY A 261 -23.07 7.70 -21.72
CA GLY A 261 -21.87 8.53 -21.51
C GLY A 261 -20.55 7.89 -21.95
N VAL A 262 -20.55 6.60 -22.33
CA VAL A 262 -19.35 5.83 -22.70
C VAL A 262 -18.74 6.34 -24.03
N GLY A 263 -19.57 6.55 -25.07
CA GLY A 263 -19.11 7.06 -26.38
C GLY A 263 -18.44 8.43 -26.28
N PRO A 264 -19.08 9.44 -25.69
CA PRO A 264 -18.43 10.73 -25.42
C PRO A 264 -17.13 10.68 -24.66
N LEU A 265 -16.99 9.76 -23.67
CA LEU A 265 -15.74 9.57 -22.95
C LEU A 265 -14.64 9.01 -23.87
N LEU A 266 -14.95 8.06 -24.77
CA LEU A 266 -14.01 7.56 -25.77
C LEU A 266 -13.51 8.69 -26.68
N ASP A 267 -14.42 9.56 -27.11
CA ASP A 267 -14.09 10.70 -27.96
C ASP A 267 -13.19 11.71 -27.24
N LEU A 268 -13.48 12.02 -25.97
CA LEU A 268 -12.63 12.87 -25.15
C LEU A 268 -11.22 12.28 -25.00
N VAL A 269 -11.11 10.99 -24.69
CA VAL A 269 -9.81 10.31 -24.54
C VAL A 269 -8.99 10.42 -25.82
N VAL A 270 -9.60 10.22 -26.98
CA VAL A 270 -8.89 10.30 -28.27
C VAL A 270 -8.46 11.71 -28.59
N LYS A 271 -9.34 12.69 -28.39
CA LYS A 271 -9.14 14.09 -28.83
C LYS A 271 -8.30 14.90 -27.85
N GLU A 272 -8.60 14.79 -26.55
CA GLU A 272 -8.11 15.73 -25.55
C GLU A 272 -6.97 15.18 -24.67
N PHE A 273 -6.83 13.85 -24.54
CA PHE A 273 -5.76 13.28 -23.73
C PHE A 273 -4.46 13.16 -24.51
N PRO A 274 -3.29 13.35 -23.82
CA PRO A 274 -2.00 13.31 -24.48
C PRO A 274 -1.64 11.92 -24.98
N SER A 275 -1.00 11.89 -26.14
CA SER A 275 -0.22 10.74 -26.60
C SER A 275 1.15 10.72 -25.93
N PRO A 276 1.91 9.63 -26.03
CA PRO A 276 3.32 9.60 -25.59
C PRO A 276 4.19 10.63 -26.32
N ALA A 277 3.86 11.00 -27.57
CA ALA A 277 4.54 12.08 -28.29
C ALA A 277 4.28 13.46 -27.66
N ASP A 278 3.04 13.73 -27.23
CA ASP A 278 2.66 14.98 -26.55
C ASP A 278 3.31 15.09 -25.14
N GLN A 279 3.58 13.97 -24.47
CA GLN A 279 4.24 13.95 -23.17
C GLN A 279 5.73 14.32 -23.22
N GLY A 280 6.36 14.19 -24.39
CA GLY A 280 7.77 14.55 -24.59
C GLY A 280 8.77 13.61 -23.93
N GLU A 281 9.92 14.17 -23.56
CA GLU A 281 11.04 13.41 -23.00
C GLU A 281 10.77 12.97 -21.55
N VAL A 282 11.24 11.76 -21.20
CA VAL A 282 11.28 11.30 -19.82
C VAL A 282 12.66 11.52 -19.23
N GLU A 283 12.71 12.01 -18.01
CA GLU A 283 13.94 12.21 -17.24
C GLU A 283 14.21 11.03 -16.32
N GLY A 284 15.48 10.69 -16.15
CA GLY A 284 15.96 9.70 -15.20
C GLY A 284 17.40 9.97 -14.82
N THR A 285 17.99 9.07 -14.07
CA THR A 285 19.38 9.20 -13.57
C THR A 285 20.23 8.06 -14.12
N ASP A 286 21.39 8.37 -14.65
CA ASP A 286 22.40 7.35 -14.98
C ASP A 286 22.91 6.72 -13.67
N PRO A 287 22.75 5.40 -13.46
CA PRO A 287 23.15 4.75 -12.21
C PRO A 287 24.67 4.80 -11.96
N ARG A 288 25.48 4.94 -13.01
CA ARG A 288 26.96 4.96 -12.96
C ARG A 288 27.50 6.34 -12.63
N THR A 289 27.01 7.37 -13.36
CA THR A 289 27.52 8.75 -13.26
C THR A 289 26.70 9.64 -12.33
N LYS A 290 25.49 9.21 -11.96
CA LYS A 290 24.50 10.00 -11.21
C LYS A 290 24.00 11.26 -11.95
N ALA A 291 24.33 11.40 -13.22
CA ALA A 291 23.87 12.51 -14.05
C ALA A 291 22.40 12.34 -14.44
N VAL A 292 21.69 13.45 -14.60
CA VAL A 292 20.34 13.46 -15.17
C VAL A 292 20.43 13.16 -16.65
N VAL A 293 19.64 12.22 -17.12
CA VAL A 293 19.56 11.76 -18.50
C VAL A 293 18.13 11.87 -18.98
N LYS A 294 17.94 12.34 -20.23
CA LYS A 294 16.64 12.43 -20.89
C LYS A 294 16.52 11.40 -22.00
N ARG A 295 15.30 10.92 -22.22
CA ARG A 295 14.96 10.01 -23.31
C ARG A 295 13.74 10.51 -24.05
N ALA A 296 13.89 10.74 -25.33
CA ALA A 296 12.78 11.06 -26.21
C ALA A 296 11.94 9.82 -26.50
N PRO A 297 10.63 9.97 -26.70
CA PRO A 297 9.75 8.87 -27.07
C PRO A 297 9.91 8.49 -28.56
N ASP A 298 11.12 8.12 -28.93
CA ASP A 298 11.51 7.70 -30.29
C ASP A 298 11.88 6.22 -30.31
N SER A 299 11.34 5.48 -31.26
CA SER A 299 11.60 4.04 -31.46
C SER A 299 13.05 3.70 -31.81
N LYS A 300 13.84 4.67 -32.27
CA LYS A 300 15.27 4.54 -32.61
C LYS A 300 16.21 4.96 -31.47
N ALA A 301 15.69 5.61 -30.45
CA ALA A 301 16.47 6.00 -29.29
C ALA A 301 16.83 4.79 -28.41
N PRO A 302 17.79 4.89 -27.47
CA PRO A 302 18.06 3.80 -26.52
C PRO A 302 16.81 3.40 -25.75
N PHE A 303 16.62 2.08 -25.61
CA PHE A 303 15.44 1.53 -24.93
C PHE A 303 15.40 1.92 -23.45
N CYS A 304 14.21 2.28 -22.96
CA CYS A 304 13.88 2.28 -21.55
C CYS A 304 12.39 2.04 -21.29
N ALA A 305 12.11 1.32 -20.22
CA ALA A 305 10.77 0.97 -19.76
C ALA A 305 10.71 0.89 -18.23
N ILE A 306 9.55 1.08 -17.63
CA ILE A 306 9.30 0.87 -16.21
C ILE A 306 8.34 -0.32 -16.02
N VAL A 307 8.71 -1.23 -15.12
CA VAL A 307 7.84 -2.33 -14.69
C VAL A 307 6.92 -1.82 -13.59
N PHE A 308 5.62 -1.87 -13.80
CA PHE A 308 4.64 -1.32 -12.84
C PHE A 308 3.75 -2.36 -12.18
N LYS A 309 3.81 -3.61 -12.68
CA LYS A 309 3.07 -4.73 -12.09
C LYS A 309 3.81 -6.03 -12.32
N THR A 310 3.90 -6.84 -11.27
CA THR A 310 4.37 -8.23 -11.31
C THR A 310 3.21 -9.15 -10.97
N ILE A 311 3.03 -10.22 -11.72
CA ILE A 311 1.95 -11.20 -11.54
C ILE A 311 2.57 -12.59 -11.52
N SER A 312 2.33 -13.39 -10.48
CA SER A 312 2.73 -14.79 -10.46
C SER A 312 1.60 -15.66 -11.00
N ASP A 313 1.86 -16.24 -12.16
CA ASP A 313 0.98 -17.22 -12.79
C ASP A 313 1.49 -18.65 -12.49
N PRO A 314 0.65 -19.58 -12.03
CA PRO A 314 1.05 -20.95 -11.70
C PRO A 314 1.65 -21.74 -12.88
N HIS A 315 1.27 -21.39 -14.10
CA HIS A 315 1.66 -22.11 -15.33
C HIS A 315 2.78 -21.43 -16.09
N VAL A 316 2.72 -20.11 -16.21
CA VAL A 316 3.67 -19.30 -17.00
C VAL A 316 4.83 -18.82 -16.13
N GLY A 317 4.65 -18.74 -14.83
CA GLY A 317 5.61 -18.19 -13.87
C GLY A 317 5.42 -16.68 -13.67
N LYS A 318 6.49 -15.97 -13.34
CA LYS A 318 6.47 -14.52 -13.08
C LYS A 318 6.25 -13.74 -14.40
N LEU A 319 5.20 -12.94 -14.45
CA LEU A 319 4.89 -12.01 -15.54
C LEU A 319 5.24 -10.60 -15.09
N SER A 320 6.01 -9.87 -15.87
CA SER A 320 6.32 -8.45 -15.64
C SER A 320 5.57 -7.59 -16.65
N VAL A 321 4.71 -6.71 -16.18
CA VAL A 321 3.95 -5.75 -17.00
C VAL A 321 4.68 -4.42 -16.96
N PHE A 322 4.97 -3.85 -18.12
CA PHE A 322 5.79 -2.65 -18.24
C PHE A 322 5.27 -1.69 -19.30
N ARG A 323 5.60 -0.41 -19.16
CA ARG A 323 5.41 0.61 -20.19
C ARG A 323 6.76 1.00 -20.79
N VAL A 324 6.83 1.01 -22.12
CA VAL A 324 7.99 1.51 -22.87
C VAL A 324 7.90 3.04 -22.97
N TYR A 325 9.00 3.72 -22.66
CA TYR A 325 9.12 5.18 -22.77
C TYR A 325 9.96 5.59 -23.97
N SER A 326 10.97 4.82 -24.33
CA SER A 326 11.92 5.12 -25.40
C SER A 326 12.43 3.83 -26.01
N GLY A 327 12.86 3.88 -27.26
CA GLY A 327 13.44 2.73 -27.96
C GLY A 327 12.42 1.65 -28.31
N THR A 328 12.92 0.51 -28.74
CA THR A 328 12.10 -0.65 -29.15
C THR A 328 12.61 -1.92 -28.47
N LEU A 329 11.75 -2.58 -27.70
CA LEU A 329 12.01 -3.90 -27.15
C LEU A 329 11.57 -4.99 -28.13
N ARG A 330 12.42 -5.98 -28.38
CA ARG A 330 12.12 -7.12 -29.25
C ARG A 330 12.02 -8.42 -28.45
N SER A 331 11.20 -9.35 -28.93
CA SER A 331 11.21 -10.72 -28.44
C SER A 331 12.60 -11.36 -28.63
N ASP A 332 12.94 -12.30 -27.76
CA ASP A 332 14.20 -13.05 -27.75
C ASP A 332 15.47 -12.17 -27.70
N SER A 333 15.39 -11.05 -27.00
CA SER A 333 16.48 -10.09 -26.81
C SER A 333 17.02 -10.10 -25.36
N GLN A 334 17.97 -9.21 -25.09
CA GLN A 334 18.48 -8.96 -23.73
C GLN A 334 18.24 -7.50 -23.36
N VAL A 335 17.97 -7.26 -22.07
CA VAL A 335 17.87 -5.92 -21.49
C VAL A 335 18.66 -5.86 -20.19
N TYR A 336 18.98 -4.65 -19.77
CA TYR A 336 19.63 -4.37 -18.51
C TYR A 336 18.62 -3.82 -17.52
N ASN A 337 18.52 -4.42 -16.35
CA ASN A 337 17.78 -3.89 -15.22
C ASN A 337 18.69 -2.91 -14.46
N ALA A 338 18.52 -1.62 -14.72
CA ALA A 338 19.37 -0.57 -14.15
C ALA A 338 19.10 -0.35 -12.65
N SER A 339 17.94 -0.77 -12.14
CA SER A 339 17.61 -0.67 -10.71
C SER A 339 18.32 -1.72 -9.86
N ARG A 340 18.70 -2.87 -10.46
CA ARG A 340 19.28 -4.03 -9.77
C ARG A 340 20.66 -4.44 -10.26
N ASP A 341 21.22 -3.72 -11.23
CA ASP A 341 22.51 -4.02 -11.85
C ASP A 341 22.57 -5.45 -12.38
N SER A 342 21.53 -5.88 -13.11
CA SER A 342 21.43 -7.24 -13.63
C SER A 342 21.00 -7.30 -15.09
N ARG A 343 21.43 -8.32 -15.82
CA ARG A 343 21.04 -8.58 -17.20
C ARG A 343 19.88 -9.57 -17.24
N GLU A 344 18.86 -9.22 -17.99
CA GLU A 344 17.66 -10.03 -18.14
C GLU A 344 17.49 -10.52 -19.58
N ARG A 345 17.07 -11.77 -19.73
CA ARG A 345 16.69 -12.33 -21.01
C ARG A 345 15.20 -12.13 -21.25
N VAL A 346 14.88 -11.39 -22.29
CA VAL A 346 13.51 -11.19 -22.76
C VAL A 346 13.11 -12.37 -23.62
N GLY A 347 12.07 -13.08 -23.23
CA GLY A 347 11.44 -14.12 -24.05
C GLY A 347 10.39 -13.52 -24.99
N HIS A 348 9.25 -14.22 -25.13
CA HIS A 348 8.13 -13.72 -25.92
C HIS A 348 7.46 -12.52 -25.26
N LEU A 349 7.24 -11.50 -26.08
CA LEU A 349 6.49 -10.30 -25.68
C LEU A 349 5.01 -10.45 -26.02
N GLY A 350 4.17 -9.74 -25.28
CA GLY A 350 2.74 -9.68 -25.58
C GLY A 350 2.08 -8.38 -25.15
N TRP A 351 0.96 -8.04 -25.75
CA TRP A 351 -0.01 -7.13 -25.17
C TRP A 351 -0.91 -7.87 -24.19
N LEU A 352 -1.29 -7.20 -23.10
CA LEU A 352 -2.13 -7.79 -22.07
C LEU A 352 -3.55 -7.20 -22.14
N SER A 353 -4.58 -8.06 -22.13
CA SER A 353 -5.97 -7.68 -21.99
C SER A 353 -6.65 -8.59 -20.95
N GLY A 354 -6.76 -8.11 -19.70
CA GLY A 354 -7.14 -8.94 -18.56
C GLY A 354 -6.17 -10.12 -18.40
N LYS A 355 -6.68 -11.34 -18.43
CA LYS A 355 -5.87 -12.56 -18.36
C LYS A 355 -5.27 -12.99 -19.72
N THR A 356 -5.70 -12.38 -20.82
CA THR A 356 -5.33 -12.81 -22.18
C THR A 356 -4.09 -12.07 -22.64
N GLN A 357 -3.09 -12.84 -23.13
CA GLN A 357 -1.88 -12.30 -23.74
C GLN A 357 -1.98 -12.45 -25.26
N LYS A 358 -1.71 -11.37 -25.99
CA LYS A 358 -1.61 -11.39 -27.47
C LYS A 358 -0.13 -11.25 -27.84
N PRO A 359 0.50 -12.28 -28.44
CA PRO A 359 1.92 -12.22 -28.79
C PRO A 359 2.25 -11.11 -29.75
N VAL A 360 3.42 -10.47 -29.56
CA VAL A 360 3.97 -9.46 -30.46
C VAL A 360 5.47 -9.64 -30.61
N GLU A 361 6.02 -9.23 -31.75
CA GLU A 361 7.46 -9.34 -32.01
C GLU A 361 8.27 -8.21 -31.37
N ALA A 362 7.67 -7.04 -31.23
CA ALA A 362 8.31 -5.86 -30.68
C ALA A 362 7.29 -4.90 -30.04
N LEU A 363 7.77 -4.09 -29.09
CA LEU A 363 7.02 -3.03 -28.41
C LEU A 363 7.81 -1.72 -28.50
N GLY A 364 7.14 -0.66 -28.91
CA GLY A 364 7.69 0.69 -29.05
C GLY A 364 7.25 1.67 -27.95
N PRO A 365 7.69 2.93 -28.02
CA PRO A 365 7.36 3.95 -27.02
C PRO A 365 5.86 4.15 -26.86
N GLY A 366 5.41 4.24 -25.61
CA GLY A 366 4.01 4.37 -25.22
C GLY A 366 3.24 3.05 -25.11
N GLU A 367 3.77 1.95 -25.63
CA GLU A 367 3.09 0.67 -25.54
C GLU A 367 3.24 0.06 -24.13
N ILE A 368 2.17 -0.59 -23.67
CA ILE A 368 2.16 -1.40 -22.46
C ILE A 368 2.26 -2.86 -22.88
N GLY A 369 3.28 -3.53 -22.38
CA GLY A 369 3.56 -4.92 -22.71
C GLY A 369 3.75 -5.80 -21.49
N VAL A 370 3.80 -7.10 -21.76
CA VAL A 370 4.07 -8.13 -20.76
C VAL A 370 5.17 -9.06 -21.27
N VAL A 371 6.03 -9.48 -20.34
CA VAL A 371 7.06 -10.51 -20.57
C VAL A 371 7.08 -11.48 -19.41
N ALA A 372 7.31 -12.76 -19.72
CA ALA A 372 7.39 -13.80 -18.72
C ALA A 372 8.83 -14.08 -18.29
N LYS A 373 9.00 -14.56 -17.05
CA LYS A 373 10.24 -15.21 -16.55
C LYS A 373 11.46 -14.31 -16.48
N LEU A 374 11.31 -12.99 -16.32
CA LEU A 374 12.42 -12.15 -15.89
C LEU A 374 12.84 -12.59 -14.48
N LYS A 375 14.15 -12.77 -14.28
CA LYS A 375 14.69 -13.44 -13.09
C LYS A 375 14.68 -12.52 -11.87
N ASP A 376 15.33 -11.38 -12.00
CA ASP A 376 15.60 -10.46 -10.87
C ASP A 376 14.69 -9.22 -10.87
N THR A 377 13.90 -9.01 -11.92
CA THR A 377 13.07 -7.82 -12.12
C THR A 377 11.83 -7.85 -11.26
N LEU A 378 11.56 -6.75 -10.54
CA LEU A 378 10.39 -6.53 -9.69
C LEU A 378 9.60 -5.28 -10.11
N THR A 379 8.46 -5.08 -9.48
CA THR A 379 7.62 -3.87 -9.64
C THR A 379 8.38 -2.62 -9.20
N GLY A 380 8.41 -1.60 -10.05
CA GLY A 380 9.14 -0.35 -9.87
C GLY A 380 10.50 -0.30 -10.58
N ASP A 381 11.02 -1.44 -11.05
CA ASP A 381 12.33 -1.50 -11.71
C ASP A 381 12.31 -0.86 -13.11
N THR A 382 13.45 -0.30 -13.51
CA THR A 382 13.69 0.23 -14.85
C THR A 382 14.49 -0.75 -15.67
N LEU A 383 13.95 -1.12 -16.83
CA LEU A 383 14.62 -1.90 -17.88
C LEU A 383 15.13 -0.95 -18.96
N CYS A 384 16.38 -1.11 -19.39
CA CYS A 384 16.98 -0.23 -20.41
C CYS A 384 18.08 -0.92 -21.23
N ASP A 385 18.66 -0.20 -22.17
CA ASP A 385 19.88 -0.60 -22.86
C ASP A 385 21.09 -0.46 -21.93
N GLU A 386 21.92 -1.50 -21.84
CA GLU A 386 23.12 -1.51 -21.00
C GLU A 386 24.17 -0.46 -21.43
N GLY A 387 24.28 -0.18 -22.73
CA GLY A 387 25.18 0.81 -23.29
C GLY A 387 24.80 2.26 -22.99
N SER A 388 23.54 2.50 -22.60
CA SER A 388 22.99 3.81 -22.28
C SER A 388 22.06 3.69 -21.07
N PRO A 389 22.60 3.39 -19.86
CA PRO A 389 21.77 3.08 -18.71
C PRO A 389 21.03 4.32 -18.20
N ILE A 390 19.83 4.07 -17.71
CA ILE A 390 18.97 5.07 -17.06
C ILE A 390 18.11 4.38 -16.00
N VAL A 391 17.93 5.03 -14.86
CA VAL A 391 16.94 4.70 -13.84
C VAL A 391 15.87 5.78 -13.87
N LEU A 392 14.66 5.40 -14.24
CA LEU A 392 13.50 6.29 -14.22
C LEU A 392 13.02 6.53 -12.78
N PRO A 393 12.39 7.68 -12.47
CA PRO A 393 11.78 7.89 -11.15
C PRO A 393 10.85 6.74 -10.80
N GLY A 394 11.13 6.08 -9.67
CA GLY A 394 10.43 4.90 -9.21
C GLY A 394 8.98 5.17 -8.78
N ILE A 395 8.33 4.11 -8.31
CA ILE A 395 7.01 4.18 -7.68
C ILE A 395 7.23 4.26 -6.17
N SER A 396 6.78 5.35 -5.55
CA SER A 396 6.79 5.47 -4.08
C SER A 396 5.61 4.71 -3.51
N PHE A 397 5.85 3.53 -2.96
CA PHE A 397 4.82 2.75 -2.29
C PHE A 397 4.64 3.22 -0.84
N PRO A 398 3.39 3.22 -0.32
CA PRO A 398 3.15 3.48 1.08
C PRO A 398 3.65 2.34 1.96
N GLU A 399 4.06 2.66 3.19
CA GLU A 399 4.44 1.65 4.18
C GLU A 399 3.21 0.89 4.71
N PRO A 400 3.37 -0.41 5.03
CA PRO A 400 2.29 -1.20 5.60
C PRO A 400 1.84 -0.67 6.96
N ALA A 401 0.51 -0.66 7.19
CA ALA A 401 -0.09 -0.07 8.38
C ALA A 401 -0.43 -1.07 9.50
N ILE A 402 -0.52 -2.37 9.19
CA ILE A 402 -0.95 -3.39 10.13
C ILE A 402 -0.09 -4.64 10.02
N SER A 403 0.16 -5.30 11.14
CA SER A 403 0.93 -6.55 11.21
C SER A 403 0.14 -7.64 11.91
N PHE A 404 0.29 -8.88 11.43
CA PHE A 404 -0.25 -10.09 12.04
C PHE A 404 0.85 -11.13 12.17
N ALA A 405 0.76 -11.95 13.22
CA ALA A 405 1.55 -13.17 13.32
C ALA A 405 0.89 -14.29 12.51
N ILE A 406 1.69 -15.02 11.75
CA ILE A 406 1.23 -16.18 10.99
C ILE A 406 1.60 -17.46 11.73
N GLN A 407 0.61 -18.33 11.89
CA GLN A 407 0.79 -19.67 12.45
C GLN A 407 0.34 -20.73 11.45
N PRO A 408 1.19 -21.71 11.10
CA PRO A 408 0.79 -22.84 10.26
C PRO A 408 -0.30 -23.67 10.96
N LYS A 409 -1.32 -24.11 10.21
CA LYS A 409 -2.33 -25.04 10.71
C LYS A 409 -1.83 -26.48 10.68
N THR A 410 -0.86 -26.79 9.83
CA THR A 410 -0.30 -28.12 9.62
C THR A 410 1.20 -28.11 9.93
N ARG A 411 1.66 -29.06 10.75
CA ARG A 411 3.12 -29.25 10.99
C ARG A 411 3.81 -29.61 9.68
N GLY A 412 4.92 -28.94 9.35
CA GLY A 412 5.70 -29.17 8.12
C GLY A 412 5.42 -28.18 6.99
N ASP A 413 4.53 -27.19 7.19
CA ASP A 413 4.31 -26.11 6.21
C ASP A 413 5.17 -24.87 6.45
N GLU A 414 5.99 -24.83 7.52
CA GLU A 414 6.82 -23.68 7.91
C GLU A 414 7.74 -23.20 6.78
N ASP A 415 8.47 -24.13 6.13
CA ASP A 415 9.36 -23.80 5.00
C ASP A 415 8.59 -23.30 3.77
N LYS A 416 7.39 -23.85 3.55
CA LYS A 416 6.53 -23.44 2.44
C LYS A 416 5.94 -22.04 2.66
N ILE A 417 5.64 -21.66 3.91
CA ILE A 417 5.14 -20.32 4.26
C ILE A 417 6.15 -19.26 3.82
N SER A 418 7.41 -19.41 4.22
CA SER A 418 8.46 -18.46 3.88
C SER A 418 8.62 -18.29 2.36
N THR A 419 8.62 -19.42 1.62
CA THR A 419 8.69 -19.38 0.16
C THR A 419 7.47 -18.72 -0.50
N ALA A 420 6.27 -18.99 0.02
CA ALA A 420 5.04 -18.39 -0.49
C ALA A 420 5.02 -16.87 -0.24
N LEU A 421 5.35 -16.44 0.99
CA LEU A 421 5.41 -15.03 1.34
C LEU A 421 6.44 -14.26 0.51
N HIS A 422 7.62 -14.85 0.29
CA HIS A 422 8.66 -14.23 -0.53
C HIS A 422 8.16 -13.97 -1.96
N ARG A 423 7.53 -14.98 -2.60
CA ARG A 423 6.95 -14.81 -3.94
C ARG A 423 5.81 -13.81 -3.98
N MET A 424 5.00 -13.74 -2.93
CA MET A 424 3.91 -12.76 -2.86
C MET A 424 4.43 -11.34 -2.63
N ALA A 425 5.51 -11.16 -1.86
CA ALA A 425 6.18 -9.88 -1.69
C ALA A 425 6.88 -9.40 -2.99
N GLU A 426 7.28 -10.32 -3.89
CA GLU A 426 7.72 -9.95 -5.24
C GLU A 426 6.59 -9.37 -6.11
N GLU A 427 5.33 -9.82 -5.89
CA GLU A 427 4.14 -9.30 -6.59
C GLU A 427 3.70 -7.95 -6.00
N ASP A 428 3.78 -7.81 -4.67
CA ASP A 428 3.25 -6.67 -3.92
C ASP A 428 4.32 -6.04 -3.02
N PRO A 429 4.88 -4.90 -3.43
CA PRO A 429 5.90 -4.19 -2.65
C PRO A 429 5.44 -3.69 -1.28
N THR A 430 4.12 -3.65 -1.00
CA THR A 430 3.57 -3.25 0.30
C THR A 430 3.34 -4.42 1.25
N LEU A 431 3.63 -5.64 0.81
CA LEU A 431 3.60 -6.84 1.63
C LEU A 431 4.98 -7.07 2.23
N HIS A 432 5.12 -6.85 3.53
CA HIS A 432 6.36 -7.12 4.24
C HIS A 432 6.22 -8.37 5.12
N HIS A 433 7.29 -9.11 5.28
CA HIS A 433 7.34 -10.21 6.24
C HIS A 433 8.72 -10.32 6.88
N HIS A 434 8.77 -10.64 8.16
CA HIS A 434 10.01 -10.89 8.88
C HIS A 434 9.77 -11.82 10.07
N TYR A 435 10.82 -12.52 10.48
CA TYR A 435 10.81 -13.30 11.71
C TYR A 435 11.27 -12.42 12.88
N ASP A 436 10.42 -12.30 13.89
CA ASP A 436 10.76 -11.59 15.13
C ASP A 436 11.42 -12.56 16.11
N PRO A 437 12.72 -12.41 16.42
CA PRO A 437 13.43 -13.32 17.31
C PRO A 437 13.01 -13.17 18.79
N GLU A 438 12.47 -12.03 19.21
CA GLU A 438 12.03 -11.81 20.60
C GLU A 438 10.71 -12.55 20.88
N THR A 439 9.73 -12.42 20.01
CA THR A 439 8.43 -13.09 20.13
C THR A 439 8.40 -14.48 19.51
N LYS A 440 9.43 -14.83 18.73
CA LYS A 440 9.55 -16.06 17.93
C LYS A 440 8.36 -16.26 16.99
N GLN A 441 7.90 -15.18 16.39
CA GLN A 441 6.79 -15.18 15.48
C GLN A 441 7.23 -14.74 14.07
N LEU A 442 6.64 -15.36 13.05
CA LEU A 442 6.70 -14.84 11.69
C LEU A 442 5.59 -13.80 11.55
N LEU A 443 5.99 -12.55 11.34
CA LEU A 443 5.10 -11.42 11.18
C LEU A 443 4.91 -11.10 9.69
N VAL A 444 3.67 -10.78 9.34
CA VAL A 444 3.27 -10.29 8.00
C VAL A 444 2.58 -8.96 8.17
N SER A 445 3.06 -7.97 7.43
CA SER A 445 2.55 -6.61 7.45
C SER A 445 1.97 -6.23 6.10
N GLY A 446 0.85 -5.52 6.10
CA GLY A 446 0.15 -5.07 4.90
C GLY A 446 -0.58 -3.75 5.12
N MET A 447 -1.21 -3.24 4.06
CA MET A 447 -1.89 -1.94 4.04
C MET A 447 -3.17 -1.87 4.89
N GLY A 448 -3.73 -3.02 5.24
CA GLY A 448 -4.94 -3.15 6.07
C GLY A 448 -5.33 -4.61 6.24
N GLN A 449 -6.34 -4.85 7.06
CA GLN A 449 -6.80 -6.20 7.39
C GLN A 449 -7.22 -6.98 6.14
N LEU A 450 -8.01 -6.38 5.25
CA LEU A 450 -8.46 -7.02 4.02
C LEU A 450 -7.27 -7.43 3.13
N HIS A 451 -6.21 -6.60 3.07
CA HIS A 451 -5.00 -6.95 2.33
C HIS A 451 -4.36 -8.24 2.86
N VAL A 452 -4.12 -8.34 4.18
CA VAL A 452 -3.50 -9.53 4.79
C VAL A 452 -4.41 -10.77 4.68
N GLU A 453 -5.73 -10.62 4.81
CA GLU A 453 -6.69 -11.71 4.58
C GLU A 453 -6.62 -12.26 3.15
N VAL A 454 -6.53 -11.38 2.14
CA VAL A 454 -6.35 -11.77 0.74
C VAL A 454 -5.03 -12.51 0.53
N VAL A 455 -3.96 -12.05 1.18
CA VAL A 455 -2.64 -12.74 1.16
C VAL A 455 -2.79 -14.18 1.67
N VAL A 456 -3.44 -14.39 2.81
CA VAL A 456 -3.66 -15.73 3.38
C VAL A 456 -4.52 -16.61 2.46
N GLU A 457 -5.60 -16.08 1.88
CA GLU A 457 -6.43 -16.82 0.92
C GLU A 457 -5.60 -17.22 -0.32
N ARG A 458 -4.76 -16.33 -0.84
CA ARG A 458 -3.85 -16.62 -1.96
C ARG A 458 -2.80 -17.66 -1.59
N MET A 459 -2.22 -17.61 -0.38
CA MET A 459 -1.30 -18.64 0.11
C MET A 459 -1.95 -20.02 0.06
N LYS A 460 -3.19 -20.14 0.52
CA LYS A 460 -3.94 -21.39 0.48
C LYS A 460 -4.22 -21.83 -0.96
N ARG A 461 -4.71 -20.93 -1.81
CA ARG A 461 -5.12 -21.23 -3.18
C ARG A 461 -3.95 -21.52 -4.12
N LYS A 462 -2.93 -20.65 -4.13
CA LYS A 462 -1.80 -20.73 -5.09
C LYS A 462 -0.69 -21.69 -4.62
N TYR A 463 -0.46 -21.79 -3.31
CA TYR A 463 0.69 -22.51 -2.75
C TYR A 463 0.30 -23.71 -1.87
N ASN A 464 -1.00 -23.95 -1.67
CA ASN A 464 -1.53 -24.99 -0.79
C ASN A 464 -0.97 -24.92 0.64
N VAL A 465 -0.86 -23.70 1.18
CA VAL A 465 -0.37 -23.40 2.53
C VAL A 465 -1.50 -22.77 3.33
N ASP A 466 -2.00 -23.47 4.35
CA ASP A 466 -3.08 -22.98 5.21
C ASP A 466 -2.53 -22.45 6.53
N VAL A 467 -2.81 -21.19 6.82
CA VAL A 467 -2.31 -20.48 8.01
C VAL A 467 -3.44 -19.78 8.77
N SER A 468 -3.20 -19.50 10.04
CA SER A 468 -4.04 -18.64 10.86
C SER A 468 -3.35 -17.31 11.12
N LEU A 469 -4.12 -16.23 11.10
CA LEU A 469 -3.68 -14.91 11.51
C LEU A 469 -3.97 -14.73 13.00
N LEU A 470 -2.97 -14.28 13.73
CA LEU A 470 -3.06 -13.97 15.16
C LEU A 470 -2.54 -12.55 15.40
N PRO A 471 -3.03 -11.86 16.43
CA PRO A 471 -2.39 -10.61 16.85
C PRO A 471 -0.92 -10.87 17.19
N PRO A 472 0.01 -9.94 16.83
CA PRO A 472 1.40 -10.03 17.25
C PRO A 472 1.52 -10.08 18.78
N ARG A 473 2.44 -10.89 19.29
CA ARG A 473 2.78 -10.86 20.71
C ARG A 473 3.54 -9.58 21.03
N ILE A 474 3.26 -9.02 22.19
CA ILE A 474 4.03 -7.89 22.70
C ILE A 474 5.35 -8.41 23.26
N PRO A 475 6.50 -7.87 22.85
CA PRO A 475 7.80 -8.27 23.39
C PRO A 475 8.03 -7.64 24.77
N TYR A 476 7.29 -8.14 25.78
CA TYR A 476 7.49 -7.73 27.17
C TYR A 476 8.88 -8.08 27.64
N LYS A 477 9.38 -7.37 28.66
CA LYS A 477 10.62 -7.69 29.38
C LYS A 477 10.35 -7.71 30.87
N GLU A 478 11.23 -8.37 31.62
CA GLU A 478 11.16 -8.44 33.09
C GLU A 478 12.32 -7.68 33.70
N THR A 479 12.10 -7.07 34.87
CA THR A 479 13.14 -6.43 35.66
C THR A 479 12.73 -6.34 37.11
N VAL A 480 13.58 -5.79 37.98
CA VAL A 480 13.33 -5.60 39.41
C VAL A 480 13.40 -4.11 39.75
N LYS A 481 12.72 -3.72 40.85
CA LYS A 481 12.74 -2.36 41.38
C LYS A 481 13.53 -2.25 42.69
N GLY A 482 13.76 -3.37 43.36
CA GLY A 482 14.40 -3.44 44.64
C GLY A 482 15.68 -4.24 44.60
N ARG A 483 16.29 -4.38 45.77
CA ARG A 483 17.49 -5.16 46.01
C ARG A 483 17.14 -6.39 46.84
N ALA A 484 17.75 -7.52 46.54
CA ALA A 484 17.66 -8.74 47.34
C ALA A 484 19.01 -9.42 47.45
N GLU A 485 19.22 -10.09 48.60
CA GLU A 485 20.37 -10.97 48.84
C GLU A 485 19.86 -12.36 49.17
N VAL A 486 20.31 -13.35 48.40
CA VAL A 486 19.73 -14.70 48.47
C VAL A 486 20.76 -15.78 48.29
N GLN A 487 20.51 -16.93 48.93
CA GLN A 487 21.25 -18.15 48.69
C GLN A 487 20.55 -19.01 47.64
N GLY A 488 21.29 -19.43 46.63
CA GLY A 488 20.92 -20.48 45.68
C GLY A 488 21.72 -21.74 45.96
N LYS A 489 21.06 -22.79 46.46
CA LYS A 489 21.74 -24.04 46.83
C LYS A 489 21.14 -25.22 46.11
N TYR A 490 21.98 -25.94 45.39
CA TYR A 490 21.62 -27.17 44.72
C TYR A 490 22.41 -28.34 45.32
N LYS A 491 21.71 -29.30 45.97
CA LYS A 491 22.28 -30.51 46.50
C LYS A 491 21.42 -31.71 46.07
N LYS A 492 22.01 -32.65 45.34
CA LYS A 492 21.34 -33.89 44.93
C LYS A 492 22.27 -35.07 45.15
N GLN A 493 21.78 -36.09 45.82
CA GLN A 493 22.51 -37.31 46.11
C GLN A 493 21.64 -38.49 45.67
N THR A 494 22.05 -39.20 44.62
CA THR A 494 21.33 -40.36 44.05
C THR A 494 22.35 -41.44 43.76
N GLY A 495 22.67 -42.29 44.78
CA GLY A 495 23.44 -43.54 44.65
C GLY A 495 24.69 -43.44 43.72
N GLY A 496 25.75 -42.72 44.16
CA GLY A 496 26.97 -42.50 43.40
C GLY A 496 27.55 -41.12 43.67
N ARG A 497 28.24 -40.51 42.67
CA ARG A 497 28.76 -39.13 42.77
C ARG A 497 27.62 -38.15 42.93
N GLY A 498 27.60 -37.36 44.00
CA GLY A 498 26.61 -36.33 44.26
C GLY A 498 26.74 -35.10 43.33
N GLN A 499 25.82 -34.21 43.46
CA GLN A 499 25.89 -32.88 42.81
C GLN A 499 25.73 -31.80 43.88
N TYR A 500 26.65 -30.83 43.90
CA TYR A 500 26.67 -29.76 44.88
C TYR A 500 27.08 -28.43 44.26
N GLY A 501 26.28 -27.41 44.48
CA GLY A 501 26.56 -26.01 44.15
C GLY A 501 25.87 -25.11 45.14
N ASP A 502 26.55 -24.08 45.63
CA ASP A 502 26.03 -23.12 46.59
C ASP A 502 26.56 -21.72 46.28
N THR A 503 25.65 -20.79 46.03
CA THR A 503 25.95 -19.43 45.59
C THR A 503 25.15 -18.43 46.42
N TRP A 504 25.78 -17.35 46.83
CA TRP A 504 25.11 -16.19 47.41
C TRP A 504 25.14 -15.04 46.42
N LEU A 505 23.94 -14.62 46.01
CA LEU A 505 23.75 -13.60 45.00
C LEU A 505 23.11 -12.35 45.58
N ARG A 506 23.64 -11.19 45.21
CA ARG A 506 23.02 -9.89 45.41
C ARG A 506 22.46 -9.43 44.07
N ILE A 507 21.17 -9.08 44.05
CA ILE A 507 20.42 -8.69 42.86
C ILE A 507 20.02 -7.24 43.04
N GLU A 508 20.33 -6.39 42.05
CA GLU A 508 20.11 -4.96 42.10
C GLU A 508 19.61 -4.47 40.71
N PRO A 509 18.67 -3.47 40.62
CA PRO A 509 18.29 -2.90 39.39
C PRO A 509 19.41 -2.04 38.80
N LEU A 510 19.53 -2.05 37.45
CA LEU A 510 20.28 -1.05 36.69
C LEU A 510 19.34 0.05 36.17
N ALA A 511 19.93 1.12 35.67
CA ALA A 511 19.16 2.12 34.93
C ALA A 511 18.52 1.51 33.65
N ARG A 512 17.41 2.06 33.19
CA ARG A 512 16.74 1.58 31.97
C ARG A 512 17.69 1.61 30.77
N GLY A 513 17.78 0.47 30.06
CA GLY A 513 18.73 0.26 28.97
C GLY A 513 20.13 -0.16 29.42
N GLY A 514 20.35 -0.34 30.71
CA GLY A 514 21.63 -0.78 31.29
C GLY A 514 21.98 -2.26 31.03
N GLY A 515 21.00 -3.02 30.57
CA GLY A 515 21.20 -4.41 30.17
C GLY A 515 21.51 -5.35 31.31
N PHE A 516 22.69 -5.97 31.34
CA PHE A 516 23.09 -6.93 32.36
C PHE A 516 24.55 -6.74 32.78
N GLU A 517 24.78 -6.68 34.09
CA GLU A 517 26.11 -6.64 34.73
C GLU A 517 26.28 -7.81 35.70
N PHE A 518 27.36 -8.60 35.53
CA PHE A 518 27.75 -9.63 36.48
C PHE A 518 29.03 -9.19 37.19
N VAL A 519 29.02 -9.26 38.52
CA VAL A 519 30.16 -8.89 39.35
C VAL A 519 30.60 -10.08 40.18
N ASP A 520 31.88 -10.41 40.08
CA ASP A 520 32.56 -11.39 40.96
C ASP A 520 33.15 -10.63 42.14
N ASP A 521 32.60 -10.84 43.34
CA ASP A 521 33.00 -10.27 44.62
C ASP A 521 33.34 -11.39 45.62
N ILE A 522 33.84 -12.52 45.10
CA ILE A 522 34.22 -13.70 45.94
C ILE A 522 35.53 -13.40 46.69
N PHE A 523 35.46 -13.51 48.01
CA PHE A 523 36.62 -13.40 48.87
C PHE A 523 37.05 -14.76 49.42
N GLY A 524 38.37 -14.95 49.62
CA GLY A 524 38.90 -16.15 50.29
C GLY A 524 38.77 -17.48 49.57
N GLY A 525 38.30 -17.50 48.30
CA GLY A 525 38.18 -18.74 47.52
C GLY A 525 36.94 -19.57 47.88
N ALA A 526 35.89 -18.96 48.44
CA ALA A 526 34.65 -19.64 48.80
C ALA A 526 34.04 -20.43 47.64
N ILE A 527 34.21 -19.95 46.39
CA ILE A 527 33.95 -20.67 45.15
C ILE A 527 35.22 -20.68 44.31
N PRO A 528 35.71 -21.86 43.86
CA PRO A 528 36.85 -21.94 42.93
C PRO A 528 36.62 -21.14 41.66
N ARG A 529 37.64 -20.42 41.20
CA ARG A 529 37.54 -19.49 40.01
C ARG A 529 37.04 -20.16 38.75
N ASN A 530 37.30 -21.43 38.54
CA ASN A 530 36.83 -22.18 37.38
C ASN A 530 35.31 -22.35 37.34
N PHE A 531 34.59 -22.25 38.48
CA PHE A 531 33.11 -22.33 38.51
C PHE A 531 32.40 -20.99 38.40
N ILE A 532 33.10 -19.85 38.54
CA ILE A 532 32.50 -18.52 38.45
C ILE A 532 31.87 -18.29 37.06
N PRO A 533 32.50 -18.63 35.91
CA PRO A 533 31.85 -18.55 34.59
C PRO A 533 30.58 -19.41 34.48
N SER A 534 30.54 -20.54 35.20
CA SER A 534 29.35 -21.39 35.24
C SER A 534 28.20 -20.77 36.01
N VAL A 535 28.49 -20.02 37.10
CA VAL A 535 27.50 -19.22 37.82
C VAL A 535 26.92 -18.14 36.91
N GLU A 536 27.79 -17.35 36.25
CA GLU A 536 27.35 -16.32 35.29
C GLU A 536 26.48 -16.92 34.17
N LYS A 537 26.90 -18.03 33.58
CA LYS A 537 26.11 -18.73 32.56
C LYS A 537 24.75 -19.15 33.09
N GLY A 538 24.66 -19.70 34.29
CA GLY A 538 23.41 -20.08 34.94
C GLY A 538 22.47 -18.91 35.14
N VAL A 539 23.00 -17.73 35.51
CA VAL A 539 22.28 -16.47 35.62
C VAL A 539 21.75 -16.02 34.23
N ARG A 540 22.63 -15.94 33.24
CA ARG A 540 22.27 -15.52 31.87
C ARG A 540 21.23 -16.42 31.23
N ASP A 541 21.33 -17.72 31.39
CA ASP A 541 20.38 -18.68 30.85
C ASP A 541 19.01 -18.61 31.57
N CYS A 542 19.00 -18.26 32.84
CA CYS A 542 17.78 -18.00 33.60
C CYS A 542 17.12 -16.72 33.16
N MET A 543 17.89 -15.64 32.97
CA MET A 543 17.39 -14.35 32.46
C MET A 543 16.73 -14.49 31.07
N LYS A 544 17.33 -15.25 30.17
CA LYS A 544 16.76 -15.50 28.83
C LYS A 544 15.40 -16.19 28.85
N ARG A 545 15.20 -17.09 29.84
CA ARG A 545 13.95 -17.85 30.01
C ARG A 545 12.84 -17.04 30.67
N GLY A 546 13.20 -15.94 31.34
CA GLY A 546 12.31 -15.17 32.19
C GLY A 546 11.97 -15.89 33.51
N ILE A 547 11.47 -15.12 34.47
CA ILE A 547 11.20 -15.58 35.81
C ILE A 547 9.76 -15.32 36.25
N LEU A 548 9.23 -14.12 35.97
CA LEU A 548 7.90 -13.70 36.38
C LEU A 548 6.81 -14.22 35.44
N ALA A 549 7.02 -14.00 34.15
CA ALA A 549 6.05 -14.30 33.08
C ALA A 549 6.71 -14.86 31.80
N GLY A 550 7.95 -15.39 31.92
CA GLY A 550 8.66 -16.04 30.84
C GLY A 550 9.24 -15.09 29.78
N TYR A 551 9.32 -13.80 30.08
CA TYR A 551 9.94 -12.81 29.21
C TYR A 551 11.39 -12.54 29.61
N PRO A 552 12.29 -12.16 28.66
CA PRO A 552 13.69 -11.90 28.99
C PRO A 552 13.84 -10.85 30.09
N VAL A 553 14.71 -11.17 31.08
CA VAL A 553 15.08 -10.25 32.16
C VAL A 553 16.14 -9.28 31.66
N VAL A 554 15.97 -7.99 31.95
CA VAL A 554 16.87 -6.90 31.55
C VAL A 554 17.12 -5.94 32.72
N ASP A 555 18.09 -5.05 32.55
CA ASP A 555 18.44 -3.98 33.49
C ASP A 555 18.73 -4.51 34.92
N LEU A 556 19.57 -5.55 34.98
CA LEU A 556 19.86 -6.30 36.21
C LEU A 556 21.36 -6.38 36.46
N LYS A 557 21.75 -6.06 37.69
CA LYS A 557 23.09 -6.34 38.21
C LYS A 557 23.00 -7.51 39.16
N VAL A 558 23.86 -8.49 38.94
CA VAL A 558 24.00 -9.67 39.84
C VAL A 558 25.43 -9.74 40.33
N THR A 559 25.61 -9.65 41.65
CA THR A 559 26.91 -9.80 42.31
C THR A 559 26.96 -11.13 43.01
N LEU A 560 27.94 -11.95 42.63
CA LEU A 560 28.29 -13.19 43.36
C LEU A 560 29.27 -12.83 44.46
N TYR A 561 28.85 -12.87 45.71
CA TYR A 561 29.68 -12.39 46.83
C TYR A 561 30.08 -13.46 47.82
N ASP A 562 29.42 -14.64 47.86
CA ASP A 562 29.76 -15.78 48.74
C ASP A 562 29.26 -17.11 48.15
N GLY A 563 29.65 -18.21 48.74
CA GLY A 563 29.21 -19.55 48.36
C GLY A 563 30.00 -20.67 49.07
N SER A 564 29.76 -21.89 48.65
CA SER A 564 30.56 -23.03 49.07
C SER A 564 30.62 -24.11 47.99
N TYR A 565 31.64 -24.95 48.04
CA TYR A 565 31.82 -26.06 47.14
C TYR A 565 32.14 -27.34 47.86
N HIS A 566 32.04 -28.46 47.17
CA HIS A 566 32.42 -29.77 47.65
C HIS A 566 33.42 -30.39 46.68
N ASP A 567 34.57 -30.83 47.17
CA ASP A 567 35.72 -31.28 46.37
C ASP A 567 35.37 -32.35 45.33
N VAL A 568 34.40 -33.22 45.61
CA VAL A 568 34.02 -34.36 44.76
C VAL A 568 32.72 -34.12 44.01
N ASP A 569 31.73 -33.45 44.65
CA ASP A 569 30.36 -33.36 44.15
C ASP A 569 30.07 -32.04 43.39
N SER A 570 30.98 -31.09 43.46
CA SER A 570 30.81 -29.82 42.70
C SER A 570 31.12 -30.00 41.21
N SER A 571 30.35 -29.36 40.38
CA SER A 571 30.48 -29.36 38.94
C SER A 571 29.91 -28.07 38.32
N ASP A 572 30.32 -27.76 37.07
CA ASP A 572 29.79 -26.64 36.32
C ASP A 572 28.25 -26.62 36.24
N MET A 573 27.66 -27.80 36.02
CA MET A 573 26.21 -27.96 35.96
C MET A 573 25.57 -27.66 37.32
N ALA A 574 26.16 -28.12 38.44
CA ALA A 574 25.61 -27.89 39.77
C ALA A 574 25.61 -26.39 40.14
N PHE A 575 26.68 -25.67 39.77
CA PHE A 575 26.73 -24.20 39.94
C PHE A 575 25.80 -23.44 39.02
N GLN A 576 25.61 -23.85 37.75
CA GLN A 576 24.60 -23.25 36.87
C GLN A 576 23.19 -23.39 37.46
N ILE A 577 22.84 -24.56 37.98
CA ILE A 577 21.54 -24.82 38.61
C ILE A 577 21.39 -24.00 39.90
N ALA A 578 22.39 -23.98 40.75
CA ALA A 578 22.38 -23.21 42.00
C ALA A 578 22.20 -21.73 41.75
N ALA A 579 22.94 -21.17 40.78
CA ALA A 579 22.81 -19.78 40.34
C ALA A 579 21.42 -19.45 39.79
N SER A 580 20.86 -20.33 38.95
CA SER A 580 19.51 -20.18 38.43
C SER A 580 18.45 -20.20 39.54
N MET A 581 18.56 -21.11 40.53
CA MET A 581 17.66 -21.17 41.69
C MET A 581 17.78 -19.92 42.56
N GLY A 582 19.01 -19.46 42.82
CA GLY A 582 19.26 -18.21 43.55
C GLY A 582 18.67 -17.00 42.84
N LEU A 583 18.91 -16.86 41.53
CA LEU A 583 18.35 -15.78 40.76
C LEU A 583 16.82 -15.79 40.78
N GLN A 584 16.17 -16.94 40.57
CA GLN A 584 14.71 -17.03 40.60
C GLN A 584 14.11 -16.56 41.91
N LYS A 585 14.69 -17.02 43.04
CA LYS A 585 14.24 -16.62 44.36
C LYS A 585 14.47 -15.13 44.63
N GLY A 586 15.68 -14.65 44.40
CA GLY A 586 16.04 -13.26 44.66
C GLY A 586 15.34 -12.26 43.72
N PHE A 587 15.07 -12.66 42.51
CA PHE A 587 14.28 -11.85 41.59
C PHE A 587 12.86 -11.60 42.10
N MET A 588 12.22 -12.63 42.68
CA MET A 588 10.88 -12.48 43.27
C MET A 588 10.90 -11.63 44.55
N ASP A 589 11.98 -11.71 45.35
CA ASP A 589 12.17 -10.91 46.56
C ASP A 589 12.52 -9.43 46.25
N ALA A 590 13.13 -9.18 45.10
CA ALA A 590 13.56 -7.84 44.63
C ALA A 590 12.44 -6.97 43.98
N LYS A 591 11.17 -7.28 44.21
CA LYS A 591 10.00 -6.57 43.64
C LYS A 591 10.02 -6.58 42.13
N PRO A 592 9.75 -7.70 41.47
CA PRO A 592 9.75 -7.81 40.03
C PRO A 592 8.66 -6.96 39.38
N CYS A 593 8.93 -6.48 38.17
CA CYS A 593 7.95 -5.82 37.34
C CYS A 593 8.13 -6.17 35.86
N LEU A 594 7.04 -6.02 35.09
CA LEU A 594 7.05 -6.15 33.63
C LEU A 594 7.31 -4.80 32.99
N LEU A 595 7.99 -4.83 31.87
CA LEU A 595 8.21 -3.70 30.98
C LEU A 595 7.50 -3.96 29.65
N GLU A 596 6.85 -2.94 29.11
CA GLU A 596 6.24 -2.94 27.79
C GLU A 596 6.96 -1.97 26.85
N PRO A 597 7.04 -2.27 25.54
CA PRO A 597 7.59 -1.34 24.57
C PRO A 597 6.62 -0.18 24.34
N VAL A 598 7.15 1.03 24.39
CA VAL A 598 6.48 2.28 24.03
C VAL A 598 6.93 2.69 22.65
N MET A 599 5.97 3.05 21.79
CA MET A 599 6.22 3.46 20.42
C MET A 599 6.15 4.97 20.28
N HIS A 600 7.03 5.55 19.48
CA HIS A 600 6.81 6.86 18.89
C HIS A 600 5.80 6.70 17.78
N VAL A 601 4.67 7.39 17.91
CA VAL A 601 3.56 7.34 16.94
C VAL A 601 3.38 8.73 16.35
N GLU A 602 3.36 8.82 15.02
CA GLU A 602 3.00 10.01 14.29
C GLU A 602 1.71 9.74 13.50
N VAL A 603 0.66 10.49 13.80
CA VAL A 603 -0.66 10.35 13.18
C VAL A 603 -0.95 11.59 12.33
N THR A 604 -1.12 11.42 11.04
CA THR A 604 -1.46 12.49 10.09
C THR A 604 -2.95 12.43 9.78
N VAL A 605 -3.67 13.51 10.07
CA VAL A 605 -5.13 13.59 9.87
C VAL A 605 -5.53 14.98 9.37
N PRO A 606 -6.71 15.13 8.72
CA PRO A 606 -7.29 16.46 8.48
C PRO A 606 -7.44 17.24 9.78
N ALA A 607 -7.27 18.56 9.73
CA ALA A 607 -7.30 19.43 10.91
C ALA A 607 -8.59 19.25 11.76
N GLU A 608 -9.72 18.98 11.11
CA GLU A 608 -11.02 18.73 11.77
C GLU A 608 -11.03 17.46 12.64
N GLY A 609 -10.20 16.45 12.32
CA GLY A 609 -10.09 15.18 13.04
C GLY A 609 -9.02 15.14 14.14
N ALA A 610 -8.18 16.16 14.26
CA ALA A 610 -7.05 16.15 15.18
C ALA A 610 -7.48 16.01 16.66
N GLY A 611 -8.59 16.65 17.04
CA GLY A 611 -9.12 16.59 18.41
C GLY A 611 -9.56 15.17 18.81
N ASP A 612 -10.26 14.47 17.93
CA ASP A 612 -10.72 13.10 18.17
C ASP A 612 -9.53 12.13 18.28
N VAL A 613 -8.52 12.30 17.43
CA VAL A 613 -7.28 11.50 17.47
C VAL A 613 -6.51 11.72 18.77
N ILE A 614 -6.37 12.98 19.23
CA ILE A 614 -5.71 13.27 20.52
C ILE A 614 -6.48 12.62 21.67
N GLY A 615 -7.82 12.70 21.65
CA GLY A 615 -8.69 12.06 22.63
C GLY A 615 -8.52 10.55 22.67
N ASP A 616 -8.48 9.87 21.51
CA ASP A 616 -8.30 8.43 21.41
C ASP A 616 -6.89 8.00 21.84
N LEU A 617 -5.83 8.70 21.41
CA LEU A 617 -4.46 8.40 21.85
C LEU A 617 -4.28 8.54 23.37
N ASN A 618 -4.87 9.56 23.98
CA ASN A 618 -4.88 9.71 25.44
C ASN A 618 -5.64 8.55 26.12
N GLY A 619 -6.77 8.12 25.55
CA GLY A 619 -7.52 6.94 26.01
C GLY A 619 -6.71 5.64 25.95
N ARG A 620 -5.75 5.56 25.03
CA ARG A 620 -4.80 4.44 24.84
C ARG A 620 -3.51 4.57 25.67
N ARG A 621 -3.55 5.26 26.77
CA ARG A 621 -2.37 5.52 27.62
C ARG A 621 -1.27 6.27 26.87
N GLY A 622 -1.60 6.94 25.78
CA GLY A 622 -0.67 7.71 24.98
C GLY A 622 -0.33 9.04 25.64
N ARG A 623 0.91 9.47 25.46
CA ARG A 623 1.42 10.77 25.88
C ARG A 623 1.68 11.62 24.64
N ILE A 624 0.89 12.67 24.44
CA ILE A 624 1.07 13.60 23.33
C ILE A 624 2.38 14.37 23.51
N VAL A 625 3.23 14.33 22.48
CA VAL A 625 4.55 14.99 22.46
C VAL A 625 4.49 16.30 21.67
N GLY A 626 3.68 16.35 20.62
CA GLY A 626 3.57 17.53 19.78
C GLY A 626 2.44 17.43 18.76
N MET A 627 2.14 18.57 18.16
CA MET A 627 1.18 18.69 17.07
C MET A 627 1.72 19.74 16.09
N GLU A 628 1.84 19.40 14.83
CA GLU A 628 2.38 20.27 13.79
C GLU A 628 1.38 20.34 12.61
N PRO A 629 0.91 21.53 12.23
CA PRO A 629 0.11 21.69 11.03
C PRO A 629 0.99 21.58 9.77
N GLU A 630 0.57 20.74 8.81
CA GLU A 630 1.21 20.53 7.52
C GLU A 630 0.22 20.81 6.38
N GLY A 631 -0.02 22.07 6.05
CA GLY A 631 -1.00 22.49 5.06
C GLY A 631 -2.45 22.17 5.51
N ASP A 632 -3.13 21.30 4.79
CA ASP A 632 -4.53 20.91 5.08
C ASP A 632 -4.64 19.77 6.13
N VAL A 633 -3.49 19.23 6.59
CA VAL A 633 -3.44 18.15 7.57
C VAL A 633 -2.66 18.55 8.82
N VAL A 634 -2.83 17.78 9.88
CA VAL A 634 -2.10 17.95 11.14
C VAL A 634 -1.39 16.64 11.47
N ALA A 635 -0.11 16.72 11.77
CA ALA A 635 0.68 15.62 12.32
C ALA A 635 0.62 15.68 13.85
N VAL A 636 0.04 14.64 14.46
CA VAL A 636 -0.02 14.46 15.93
C VAL A 636 1.03 13.44 16.32
N ARG A 637 1.99 13.84 17.17
CA ARG A 637 3.04 12.96 17.68
C ARG A 637 2.76 12.57 19.12
N ALA A 638 2.89 11.28 19.40
CA ALA A 638 2.63 10.73 20.73
C ALA A 638 3.60 9.56 21.04
N GLN A 639 3.74 9.28 22.33
CA GLN A 639 4.34 8.05 22.84
C GLN A 639 3.21 7.15 23.35
N VAL A 640 3.07 5.96 22.77
CA VAL A 640 1.94 5.06 23.07
C VAL A 640 2.46 3.64 23.30
N PRO A 641 2.00 2.90 24.32
CA PRO A 641 2.35 1.50 24.47
C PRO A 641 1.95 0.66 23.26
N MET A 642 2.83 -0.23 22.80
CA MET A 642 2.58 -1.07 21.62
C MET A 642 1.31 -1.90 21.76
N SER A 643 0.99 -2.36 22.97
CA SER A 643 -0.21 -3.14 23.26
C SER A 643 -1.52 -2.42 22.90
N GLU A 644 -1.54 -1.08 22.96
CA GLU A 644 -2.70 -0.26 22.63
C GLU A 644 -2.79 0.06 21.12
N MET A 645 -1.71 -0.17 20.38
CA MET A 645 -1.63 0.14 18.96
C MET A 645 -2.04 -1.02 18.03
N LEU A 646 -2.16 -2.25 18.54
CA LEU A 646 -2.47 -3.44 17.72
C LEU A 646 -3.77 -3.32 16.91
N THR A 647 -4.74 -2.55 17.40
CA THR A 647 -6.04 -2.34 16.75
C THR A 647 -6.25 -0.88 16.31
N TYR A 648 -5.21 -0.05 16.39
CA TYR A 648 -5.35 1.39 16.20
C TYR A 648 -5.74 1.78 14.77
N GLU A 649 -5.25 1.05 13.75
CA GLU A 649 -5.60 1.32 12.33
C GLU A 649 -7.12 1.34 12.11
N SER A 650 -7.82 0.34 12.66
CA SER A 650 -9.28 0.26 12.53
C SER A 650 -10.00 1.43 13.21
N SER A 651 -9.54 1.84 14.40
CA SER A 651 -10.08 2.99 15.12
C SER A 651 -9.82 4.29 14.39
N LEU A 652 -8.58 4.50 13.92
CA LEU A 652 -8.20 5.69 13.15
C LEU A 652 -9.01 5.82 11.86
N ARG A 653 -9.16 4.69 11.13
CA ARG A 653 -9.98 4.64 9.92
C ARG A 653 -11.44 5.02 10.20
N SER A 654 -12.01 4.55 11.30
CA SER A 654 -13.38 4.88 11.71
C SER A 654 -13.54 6.35 12.08
N MET A 655 -12.64 6.89 12.91
CA MET A 655 -12.69 8.31 13.37
C MET A 655 -12.49 9.31 12.24
N THR A 656 -11.59 9.00 11.29
CA THR A 656 -11.22 9.91 10.22
C THR A 656 -11.95 9.64 8.90
N GLY A 657 -12.86 8.68 8.89
CA GLY A 657 -13.48 8.17 7.67
C GLY A 657 -12.45 7.64 6.67
N GLY A 658 -11.30 7.12 7.14
CA GLY A 658 -10.20 6.60 6.33
C GLY A 658 -9.25 7.64 5.76
N ARG A 659 -9.36 8.91 6.17
CA ARG A 659 -8.47 10.02 5.76
C ARG A 659 -7.19 10.11 6.59
N GLY A 660 -7.16 9.47 7.77
CA GLY A 660 -5.99 9.41 8.63
C GLY A 660 -5.00 8.32 8.21
N GLY A 661 -3.72 8.57 8.47
CA GLY A 661 -2.65 7.59 8.40
C GLY A 661 -1.78 7.69 9.65
N TYR A 662 -1.04 6.63 9.98
CA TYR A 662 -0.07 6.70 11.06
C TYR A 662 1.19 5.90 10.73
N ALA A 663 2.27 6.29 11.37
CA ALA A 663 3.52 5.55 11.42
C ALA A 663 3.93 5.36 12.88
N MET A 664 4.64 4.29 13.18
CA MET A 664 5.16 4.05 14.53
C MET A 664 6.54 3.41 14.47
N GLU A 665 7.40 3.81 15.42
CA GLU A 665 8.72 3.26 15.62
C GLU A 665 8.97 3.00 17.10
N PHE A 666 9.86 2.06 17.42
CA PHE A 666 10.21 1.78 18.81
C PHE A 666 10.90 2.98 19.47
N SER A 667 10.44 3.34 20.67
CA SER A 667 11.05 4.41 21.47
C SER A 667 11.87 3.84 22.63
N HIS A 668 11.22 3.25 23.61
CA HIS A 668 11.84 2.75 24.84
C HIS A 668 10.92 1.74 25.54
N TYR A 669 11.40 1.18 26.65
CA TYR A 669 10.60 0.34 27.52
C TYR A 669 10.14 1.10 28.76
N GLU A 670 8.85 0.99 29.12
CA GLU A 670 8.27 1.52 30.36
C GLU A 670 7.62 0.41 31.20
N GLU A 671 7.41 0.70 32.47
CA GLU A 671 6.76 -0.24 33.38
C GLU A 671 5.28 -0.41 33.06
N VAL A 672 4.85 -1.68 32.96
CA VAL A 672 3.43 -2.02 32.76
C VAL A 672 2.65 -1.69 34.06
N PRO A 673 1.49 -1.00 33.97
CA PRO A 673 0.62 -0.79 35.12
C PRO A 673 0.26 -2.10 35.82
N SER A 674 0.24 -2.13 37.17
CA SER A 674 0.12 -3.36 37.97
C SER A 674 -1.09 -4.24 37.58
N GLN A 675 -2.24 -3.63 37.36
CA GLN A 675 -3.45 -4.36 36.94
C GLN A 675 -3.32 -5.07 35.58
N LEU A 676 -2.56 -4.49 34.64
CA LEU A 676 -2.27 -5.09 33.34
C LEU A 676 -1.18 -6.15 33.45
N ALA A 677 -0.15 -5.89 34.27
CA ALA A 677 0.91 -6.85 34.55
C ALA A 677 0.35 -8.16 35.13
N GLU A 678 -0.58 -8.08 36.08
CA GLU A 678 -1.25 -9.26 36.64
C GLU A 678 -1.96 -10.10 35.56
N LYS A 679 -2.64 -9.46 34.62
CA LYS A 679 -3.31 -10.15 33.50
C LYS A 679 -2.30 -10.86 32.60
N VAL A 680 -1.17 -10.22 32.26
CA VAL A 680 -0.12 -10.78 31.44
C VAL A 680 0.52 -12.00 32.12
N VAL A 681 0.82 -11.88 33.41
CA VAL A 681 1.36 -12.97 34.21
C VAL A 681 0.39 -14.17 34.31
N ALA A 682 -0.89 -13.89 34.54
CA ALA A 682 -1.93 -14.91 34.61
C ALA A 682 -2.10 -15.65 33.27
N ALA A 683 -2.08 -14.91 32.17
CA ALA A 683 -2.18 -15.49 30.82
C ALA A 683 -1.00 -16.43 30.53
N HIS A 684 0.24 -16.04 30.89
CA HIS A 684 1.42 -16.89 30.72
C HIS A 684 1.36 -18.15 31.56
N ARG A 685 0.88 -18.06 32.80
CA ARG A 685 0.71 -19.26 33.69
C ARG A 685 -0.29 -20.24 33.07
N ALA A 686 -1.41 -19.74 32.56
CA ALA A 686 -2.43 -20.57 31.92
C ALA A 686 -1.92 -21.24 30.62
N GLU A 687 -1.03 -20.59 29.85
CA GLU A 687 -0.36 -21.22 28.69
C GLU A 687 0.59 -22.34 29.13
N LYS A 688 1.36 -22.14 30.19
CA LYS A 688 2.29 -23.15 30.73
C LYS A 688 1.59 -24.41 31.26
N GLU A 689 0.37 -24.27 31.79
CA GLU A 689 -0.43 -25.39 32.29
C GLU A 689 -1.07 -26.22 31.15
N LYS A 690 -1.13 -25.69 29.93
CA LYS A 690 -1.68 -26.38 28.75
C LYS A 690 -0.64 -27.17 27.95
N HIS A 691 0.64 -26.94 28.20
CA HIS A 691 1.78 -27.63 27.59
C HIS A 691 2.52 -28.51 28.61
#